data_ace078c438d5b3d26ec12c04a6ba0df7
#
_entry.id   ace078c438d5b3d26ec12c04a6ba0df7
#
_cell.length_a   1.000
_cell.length_b   1.000
_cell.length_c   1.000
_cell.angle_alpha   90.00
_cell.angle_beta   90.00
_cell.angle_gamma   90.00
#
_symmetry.space_group_name_H-M   'P 1'
#
loop_
_entity.id
_entity.type
_entity.pdbx_description
1 polymer ?
#
loop_
_entity_poly.entity_id
_entity_poly.type
_entity_poly.pdbx_seq_one_letter_code
_entity_poly.pdbx_strand_id
1 'polypeptide(L)'
;VFRSDLESRQISLPEPTVELPAGLLDPLANVVAEVFSQLVARIPPTPAAELGRISAAERPAARPGAPVLTALRSVGPRLPERVLGALELVVDEIPLHAPRGLTQSLTDPPASGPVRAAAGTSRVLAAPADEPEAVDAVARLDRVSPGACHLVLAYIRALADHPVTGPLLVVDDRVFEVDDSSGAEPPDAPADEATLAARHGAAHLALAVAVTTAVLRELDPPTLGAEAPVVVGVALGCAALVLGGRPMPAAYPAALLLRRRADYRLPRHAAGCVPVTGHTFALVEDTGGPDGSHSSAGTPATGAPATGAPVGAGAGAGAPGFARNGLVDVGTGGVSVRTGVGTGRVAVSLKVLAAPPGPPSPAEAAAWDEIVDVSWTAAAGAASVVGGATRREDAPPDARSLYHQTPPWPGDYRLRVCARGRDGAGEDETYELVVWGAGPEPETVHRRSDQLGHRLRGEAPPPVASQPEARYRWVRRRSEFREAATFTVVVGAAPADVVRCFDADPDAPCSLARLRADGRTDPCLLVLPLAGDDRAVLAVEAGGSQGSRHAVLSSLSRHGLAASMFWNLNALTRLSLAQHGDVLAAFEPGPDPVPDVVLPLLRDLDLTGATDRVAKGLVVVERFTGHTVLPEHLEQMVADDVAYLINEP
;
A
#
# COMPACT_ATOMS: atom_id res chain seq x y z
N VAL A 1 37.46 7.87 18.93
CA VAL A 1 37.78 6.53 19.42
C VAL A 1 37.07 6.39 20.75
N PHE A 2 36.29 5.35 20.99
CA PHE A 2 35.36 5.03 22.09
C PHE A 2 33.90 5.50 21.87
N ARG A 3 33.17 4.80 20.95
CA ARG A 3 31.73 4.61 21.00
C ARG A 3 31.29 3.57 19.95
N SER A 4 31.65 2.33 20.18
CA SER A 4 31.03 1.18 19.48
C SER A 4 31.40 -0.05 20.28
N ASP A 5 30.56 -0.51 21.18
CA ASP A 5 30.52 -1.87 21.72
C ASP A 5 29.54 -1.92 22.89
N LEU A 6 28.29 -1.59 22.60
CA LEU A 6 27.13 -1.97 23.42
C LEU A 6 26.09 -2.63 22.50
N GLU A 7 26.50 -3.72 21.86
CA GLU A 7 25.56 -4.70 21.37
C GLU A 7 24.76 -5.23 22.57
N SER A 8 23.49 -4.85 22.60
CA SER A 8 22.50 -5.30 23.56
C SER A 8 22.38 -6.81 23.48
N ARG A 9 23.14 -7.56 24.27
CA ARG A 9 22.81 -8.94 24.61
C ARG A 9 21.45 -8.90 25.32
N GLN A 10 20.37 -9.18 24.60
CA GLN A 10 19.10 -9.55 25.19
C GLN A 10 19.34 -10.82 26.02
N ILE A 11 19.59 -10.63 27.32
CA ILE A 11 19.52 -11.73 28.30
C ILE A 11 18.04 -12.02 28.45
N SER A 12 17.53 -13.02 27.72
CA SER A 12 16.24 -13.65 28.05
C SER A 12 16.39 -14.23 29.45
N LEU A 13 15.85 -13.54 30.44
CA LEU A 13 15.64 -14.13 31.74
C LEU A 13 14.71 -15.34 31.56
N PRO A 14 15.07 -16.54 32.06
CA PRO A 14 14.19 -17.68 31.98
C PRO A 14 12.85 -17.33 32.66
N GLU A 15 11.73 -17.67 32.00
CA GLU A 15 10.40 -17.58 32.63
C GLU A 15 10.44 -18.37 33.93
N PRO A 16 9.87 -17.86 35.03
CA PRO A 16 9.82 -18.59 36.27
C PRO A 16 9.08 -19.91 36.03
N THR A 17 9.79 -21.02 36.14
CA THR A 17 9.21 -22.37 36.06
C THR A 17 8.41 -22.60 37.33
N VAL A 18 7.09 -22.57 37.20
CA VAL A 18 6.19 -22.93 38.29
C VAL A 18 6.12 -24.46 38.34
N GLU A 19 6.63 -25.06 39.42
CA GLU A 19 6.48 -26.51 39.63
C GLU A 19 5.02 -26.82 40.03
N LEU A 20 4.37 -27.65 39.23
CA LEU A 20 3.01 -28.10 39.48
C LEU A 20 3.01 -29.20 40.55
N PRO A 21 2.04 -29.21 41.52
CA PRO A 21 1.94 -30.26 42.51
C PRO A 21 1.78 -31.63 41.88
N ALA A 22 2.61 -32.58 42.34
CA ALA A 22 2.60 -33.94 41.78
C ALA A 22 1.25 -34.65 42.02
N GLY A 23 0.76 -35.35 40.99
CA GLY A 23 -0.45 -36.17 41.09
C GLY A 23 -1.79 -35.42 40.97
N LEU A 24 -1.80 -34.11 40.76
CA LEU A 24 -3.05 -33.33 40.60
C LEU A 24 -3.48 -33.14 39.12
N LEU A 25 -2.60 -33.40 38.17
CA LEU A 25 -2.91 -33.19 36.72
C LEU A 25 -3.99 -34.16 36.22
N ASP A 26 -3.87 -35.48 36.51
CA ASP A 26 -4.87 -36.46 36.05
C ASP A 26 -6.27 -36.20 36.66
N PRO A 27 -6.43 -35.97 37.98
CA PRO A 27 -7.73 -35.63 38.55
C PRO A 27 -8.30 -34.32 37.95
N LEU A 28 -7.47 -33.31 37.72
CA LEU A 28 -7.92 -32.06 37.14
C LEU A 28 -8.33 -32.25 35.68
N ALA A 29 -7.57 -33.05 34.91
CA ALA A 29 -7.89 -33.36 33.51
C ALA A 29 -9.26 -34.03 33.37
N ASN A 30 -9.58 -34.97 34.25
CA ASN A 30 -10.87 -35.67 34.23
C ASN A 30 -12.03 -34.71 34.53
N VAL A 31 -11.89 -33.87 35.57
CA VAL A 31 -12.90 -32.87 35.92
C VAL A 31 -13.10 -31.85 34.81
N VAL A 32 -12.03 -31.40 34.17
CA VAL A 32 -12.11 -30.50 33.01
C VAL A 32 -12.83 -31.18 31.86
N ALA A 33 -12.53 -32.45 31.55
CA ALA A 33 -13.17 -33.19 30.47
C ALA A 33 -14.69 -33.33 30.66
N GLU A 34 -15.18 -33.50 31.92
CA GLU A 34 -16.61 -33.59 32.22
C GLU A 34 -17.40 -32.32 31.86
N VAL A 35 -16.82 -31.14 32.04
CA VAL A 35 -17.51 -29.85 31.80
C VAL A 35 -17.18 -29.26 30.40
N PHE A 36 -16.21 -29.84 29.69
CA PHE A 36 -15.64 -29.26 28.49
C PHE A 36 -16.67 -28.99 27.39
N SER A 37 -17.48 -29.98 27.04
CA SER A 37 -18.48 -29.85 25.97
C SER A 37 -19.56 -28.81 26.31
N GLN A 38 -19.95 -28.71 27.56
CA GLN A 38 -20.91 -27.69 28.02
C GLN A 38 -20.32 -26.29 27.88
N LEU A 39 -19.04 -26.10 28.23
CA LEU A 39 -18.36 -24.82 28.06
C LEU A 39 -18.20 -24.42 26.60
N VAL A 40 -17.76 -25.36 25.76
CA VAL A 40 -17.64 -25.09 24.30
C VAL A 40 -18.96 -24.63 23.72
N ALA A 41 -20.08 -25.25 24.10
CA ALA A 41 -21.41 -24.89 23.59
C ALA A 41 -21.89 -23.50 24.03
N ARG A 42 -21.33 -22.95 25.09
CA ARG A 42 -21.68 -21.61 25.63
C ARG A 42 -20.81 -20.49 25.06
N ILE A 43 -19.67 -20.81 24.47
CA ILE A 43 -18.77 -19.81 23.88
C ILE A 43 -19.29 -19.36 22.51
N PRO A 44 -19.59 -18.07 22.30
CA PRO A 44 -20.12 -17.59 21.04
C PRO A 44 -19.10 -17.74 19.90
N PRO A 45 -19.54 -18.15 18.68
CA PRO A 45 -18.62 -18.46 17.59
C PRO A 45 -17.79 -17.27 17.10
N THR A 46 -18.36 -16.04 17.12
CA THR A 46 -17.61 -14.87 16.61
C THR A 46 -16.41 -14.49 17.48
N PRO A 47 -16.52 -14.28 18.81
CA PRO A 47 -15.36 -14.07 19.67
C PRO A 47 -14.41 -15.27 19.68
N ALA A 48 -14.93 -16.50 19.62
CA ALA A 48 -14.10 -17.69 19.52
C ALA A 48 -13.25 -17.69 18.26
N ALA A 49 -13.81 -17.31 17.10
CA ALA A 49 -13.07 -17.20 15.85
C ALA A 49 -11.98 -16.09 15.89
N GLU A 50 -12.27 -14.96 16.50
CA GLU A 50 -11.27 -13.90 16.72
C GLU A 50 -10.09 -14.42 17.55
N LEU A 51 -10.38 -15.13 18.64
CA LEU A 51 -9.37 -15.76 19.50
C LEU A 51 -8.59 -16.85 18.75
N GLY A 52 -9.28 -17.74 18.02
CA GLY A 52 -8.66 -18.86 17.32
C GLY A 52 -7.66 -18.42 16.25
N ARG A 53 -7.91 -17.28 15.59
CA ARG A 53 -7.01 -16.71 14.57
C ARG A 53 -5.66 -16.24 15.12
N ILE A 54 -5.49 -16.13 16.45
CA ILE A 54 -4.20 -15.80 17.07
C ILE A 54 -3.13 -16.83 16.70
N SER A 55 -3.48 -18.10 16.51
CA SER A 55 -2.57 -19.15 16.07
C SER A 55 -1.99 -18.91 14.65
N ALA A 56 -2.70 -18.15 13.83
CA ALA A 56 -2.28 -17.79 12.47
C ALA A 56 -1.58 -16.42 12.40
N ALA A 57 -1.56 -15.65 13.50
CA ALA A 57 -0.93 -14.34 13.55
C ALA A 57 0.57 -14.45 13.86
N GLU A 58 1.35 -13.54 13.28
CA GLU A 58 2.76 -13.40 13.65
C GLU A 58 2.87 -12.94 15.11
N ARG A 59 3.80 -13.57 15.86
CA ARG A 59 3.99 -13.28 17.28
C ARG A 59 4.60 -11.89 17.47
N PRO A 60 3.97 -10.98 18.21
CA PRO A 60 4.69 -9.83 18.73
C PRO A 60 5.76 -10.31 19.74
N ALA A 61 6.94 -9.70 19.70
CA ALA A 61 8.03 -10.01 20.63
C ALA A 61 7.55 -9.90 22.08
N ALA A 62 7.80 -10.95 22.87
CA ALA A 62 7.42 -11.01 24.28
C ALA A 62 8.08 -9.84 25.05
N ARG A 63 7.28 -8.97 25.65
CA ARG A 63 7.77 -7.93 26.55
C ARG A 63 7.94 -8.53 27.95
N PRO A 64 9.01 -8.19 28.70
CA PRO A 64 9.15 -8.60 30.10
C PRO A 64 8.03 -7.96 30.93
N GLY A 65 7.27 -8.77 31.67
CA GLY A 65 6.15 -8.35 32.51
C GLY A 65 5.17 -9.48 32.74
N ALA A 66 3.99 -9.19 33.33
CA ALA A 66 2.91 -10.17 33.55
C ALA A 66 2.39 -10.69 32.20
N PRO A 67 2.74 -11.90 31.75
CA PRO A 67 2.49 -12.36 30.38
C PRO A 67 0.99 -12.45 30.07
N VAL A 68 0.19 -12.92 31.04
CA VAL A 68 -1.26 -13.10 30.88
C VAL A 68 -1.97 -11.76 30.70
N LEU A 69 -1.62 -10.74 31.49
CA LEU A 69 -2.20 -9.41 31.38
C LEU A 69 -1.79 -8.73 30.05
N THR A 70 -0.54 -8.93 29.64
CA THR A 70 -0.03 -8.41 28.35
C THR A 70 -0.76 -9.06 27.17
N ALA A 71 -0.96 -10.37 27.21
CA ALA A 71 -1.71 -11.11 26.20
C ALA A 71 -3.18 -10.66 26.16
N LEU A 72 -3.80 -10.50 27.31
CA LEU A 72 -5.18 -10.01 27.44
C LEU A 72 -5.35 -8.61 26.80
N ARG A 73 -4.40 -7.71 27.02
CA ARG A 73 -4.41 -6.38 26.37
C ARG A 73 -4.18 -6.46 24.85
N SER A 74 -3.39 -7.43 24.39
CA SER A 74 -3.07 -7.58 22.96
C SER A 74 -4.25 -8.06 22.11
N VAL A 75 -5.25 -8.73 22.70
CA VAL A 75 -6.46 -9.17 21.97
C VAL A 75 -7.45 -8.03 21.70
N GLY A 76 -7.14 -6.83 22.16
CA GLY A 76 -7.96 -5.63 21.95
C GLY A 76 -9.12 -5.50 22.96
N PRO A 77 -9.74 -4.32 23.07
CA PRO A 77 -10.72 -4.03 24.13
C PRO A 77 -12.07 -4.74 23.96
N ARG A 78 -12.48 -5.01 22.72
CA ARG A 78 -13.82 -5.56 22.43
C ARG A 78 -13.97 -7.05 22.71
N LEU A 79 -12.89 -7.83 22.56
CA LEU A 79 -12.96 -9.27 22.72
C LEU A 79 -13.19 -9.67 24.18
N PRO A 80 -12.48 -9.12 25.19
CA PRO A 80 -12.74 -9.38 26.59
C PRO A 80 -14.17 -9.06 27.03
N GLU A 81 -14.73 -7.93 26.62
CA GLU A 81 -16.10 -7.53 26.95
C GLU A 81 -17.14 -8.50 26.38
N ARG A 82 -16.98 -8.92 25.12
CA ARG A 82 -17.91 -9.86 24.46
C ARG A 82 -17.84 -11.25 25.06
N VAL A 83 -16.65 -11.71 25.43
CA VAL A 83 -16.47 -13.01 26.11
C VAL A 83 -17.01 -12.96 27.52
N LEU A 84 -16.76 -11.87 28.26
CA LEU A 84 -17.29 -11.68 29.62
C LEU A 84 -18.83 -11.70 29.59
N GLY A 85 -19.47 -10.89 28.77
CA GLY A 85 -20.94 -10.86 28.70
C GLY A 85 -21.58 -12.19 28.32
N ALA A 86 -20.84 -13.07 27.60
CA ALA A 86 -21.34 -14.40 27.25
C ALA A 86 -21.13 -15.46 28.34
N LEU A 87 -20.08 -15.34 29.14
CA LEU A 87 -19.66 -16.35 30.11
C LEU A 87 -19.89 -15.96 31.57
N GLU A 88 -20.30 -14.73 31.85
CA GLU A 88 -20.48 -14.21 33.21
C GLU A 88 -21.34 -15.15 34.10
N LEU A 89 -22.54 -15.48 33.62
CA LEU A 89 -23.43 -16.40 34.34
C LEU A 89 -22.94 -17.86 34.28
N VAL A 90 -22.28 -18.23 33.19
CA VAL A 90 -21.79 -19.61 33.01
C VAL A 90 -20.69 -19.96 34.01
N VAL A 91 -19.78 -19.01 34.28
CA VAL A 91 -18.68 -19.22 35.24
C VAL A 91 -19.21 -19.54 36.62
N ASP A 92 -20.29 -18.90 37.06
CA ASP A 92 -20.89 -19.14 38.38
C ASP A 92 -21.61 -20.50 38.46
N GLU A 93 -22.20 -20.94 37.36
CA GLU A 93 -22.99 -22.16 37.25
C GLU A 93 -22.17 -23.44 37.01
N ILE A 94 -20.87 -23.34 36.67
CA ILE A 94 -20.05 -24.51 36.30
C ILE A 94 -19.95 -25.45 37.53
N PRO A 95 -20.46 -26.70 37.45
CA PRO A 95 -20.41 -27.67 38.55
C PRO A 95 -19.02 -28.34 38.61
N LEU A 96 -17.98 -27.56 38.88
CA LEU A 96 -16.61 -28.01 38.79
C LEU A 96 -16.13 -28.42 40.22
N HIS A 97 -15.93 -29.72 40.44
CA HIS A 97 -15.43 -30.27 41.69
C HIS A 97 -13.91 -30.49 41.58
N ALA A 98 -13.15 -29.40 41.66
CA ALA A 98 -11.70 -29.42 41.53
C ALA A 98 -11.02 -30.22 42.65
N PRO A 99 -9.91 -30.93 42.37
CA PRO A 99 -9.08 -31.52 43.40
C PRO A 99 -8.50 -30.43 44.29
N ARG A 100 -8.32 -30.73 45.59
CA ARG A 100 -7.73 -29.78 46.56
C ARG A 100 -6.21 -29.74 46.39
N GLY A 101 -5.61 -28.59 46.71
CA GLY A 101 -4.15 -28.40 46.70
C GLY A 101 -3.56 -27.84 45.40
N LEU A 102 -4.40 -27.36 44.45
CA LEU A 102 -3.94 -26.77 43.19
C LEU A 102 -3.08 -25.52 43.42
N THR A 103 -3.27 -24.80 44.52
CA THR A 103 -2.57 -23.56 44.87
C THR A 103 -1.39 -23.74 45.82
N GLN A 104 -1.04 -24.98 46.21
CA GLN A 104 0.05 -25.24 47.16
C GLN A 104 1.38 -24.62 46.80
N SER A 105 1.73 -24.60 45.52
CA SER A 105 2.98 -23.97 45.01
C SER A 105 3.02 -22.45 45.18
N LEU A 106 1.89 -21.77 45.49
CA LEU A 106 1.87 -20.34 45.82
C LEU A 106 2.16 -20.05 47.30
N THR A 107 1.94 -21.04 48.17
CA THR A 107 2.12 -20.90 49.63
C THR A 107 3.51 -21.29 50.12
N ASP A 108 4.24 -22.12 49.37
CA ASP A 108 5.62 -22.48 49.66
C ASP A 108 6.58 -21.42 49.13
N PRO A 109 7.30 -20.65 50.02
CA PRO A 109 8.29 -19.71 49.55
C PRO A 109 9.42 -20.46 48.81
N PRO A 110 9.88 -20.00 47.66
CA PRO A 110 11.00 -20.64 46.96
C PRO A 110 12.21 -20.62 47.92
N ALA A 111 12.85 -21.78 48.11
CA ALA A 111 14.07 -21.96 48.90
C ALA A 111 15.28 -21.33 48.15
N SER A 112 15.28 -20.04 47.98
CA SER A 112 16.40 -19.30 47.36
C SER A 112 16.34 -17.84 47.75
N GLY A 113 17.30 -17.46 48.57
CA GLY A 113 17.88 -16.20 48.92
C GLY A 113 17.11 -14.86 48.76
N PRO A 114 17.42 -13.88 49.61
CA PRO A 114 16.68 -12.62 49.64
C PRO A 114 16.86 -11.84 48.33
N VAL A 115 15.85 -11.85 47.49
CA VAL A 115 15.76 -10.86 46.41
C VAL A 115 15.54 -9.50 47.07
N ARG A 116 16.59 -8.68 47.13
CA ARG A 116 16.48 -7.27 47.50
C ARG A 116 15.42 -6.63 46.59
N ALA A 117 14.25 -6.38 47.18
CA ALA A 117 13.27 -5.52 46.54
C ALA A 117 13.91 -4.16 46.31
N ALA A 118 14.23 -3.85 45.07
CA ALA A 118 14.49 -2.50 44.68
C ALA A 118 13.18 -1.73 44.86
N ALA A 119 13.15 -0.87 45.88
CA ALA A 119 12.08 0.10 46.08
C ALA A 119 12.11 1.11 44.90
N GLY A 120 11.59 0.66 43.77
CA GLY A 120 11.22 1.54 42.67
C GLY A 120 9.87 2.17 43.05
N THR A 121 9.88 3.49 43.21
CA THR A 121 8.68 4.30 43.35
C THR A 121 7.72 3.96 42.18
N SER A 122 6.72 3.10 42.49
CA SER A 122 5.58 2.89 41.60
C SER A 122 4.89 4.25 41.43
N ARG A 123 5.15 4.90 40.29
CA ARG A 123 4.21 5.90 39.77
C ARG A 123 2.90 5.15 39.57
N VAL A 124 1.92 5.46 40.38
CA VAL A 124 0.51 5.16 40.12
C VAL A 124 0.17 5.95 38.85
N LEU A 125 0.38 5.33 37.67
CA LEU A 125 -0.25 5.80 36.45
C LEU A 125 -1.74 5.50 36.68
N ALA A 126 -2.54 6.55 36.77
CA ALA A 126 -3.99 6.43 36.72
C ALA A 126 -4.32 5.58 35.47
N ALA A 127 -5.09 4.51 35.67
CA ALA A 127 -5.59 3.70 34.56
C ALA A 127 -6.33 4.62 33.60
N PRO A 128 -6.14 4.46 32.29
CA PRO A 128 -6.97 5.18 31.31
C PRO A 128 -8.43 4.86 31.59
N ALA A 129 -9.30 5.84 31.55
CA ALA A 129 -10.70 5.78 32.01
C ALA A 129 -11.61 4.81 31.21
N ASP A 130 -11.07 4.01 30.27
CA ASP A 130 -11.77 3.12 29.34
C ASP A 130 -11.12 1.70 29.23
N GLU A 131 -10.45 1.20 30.26
CA GLU A 131 -9.89 -0.16 30.20
C GLU A 131 -11.02 -1.19 30.45
N PRO A 132 -11.12 -2.31 29.68
CA PRO A 132 -12.15 -3.33 29.86
C PRO A 132 -12.16 -3.90 31.31
N GLU A 133 -13.34 -4.19 31.85
CA GLU A 133 -13.54 -4.68 33.22
C GLU A 133 -12.68 -5.93 33.52
N ALA A 134 -12.60 -6.88 32.59
CA ALA A 134 -11.79 -8.07 32.71
C ALA A 134 -10.29 -7.76 32.83
N VAL A 135 -9.78 -6.72 32.17
CA VAL A 135 -8.37 -6.31 32.25
C VAL A 135 -8.05 -5.72 33.62
N ASP A 136 -8.91 -4.84 34.12
CA ASP A 136 -8.79 -4.27 35.47
C ASP A 136 -8.87 -5.34 36.56
N ALA A 137 -9.75 -6.32 36.40
CA ALA A 137 -9.91 -7.44 37.30
C ALA A 137 -8.64 -8.31 37.39
N VAL A 138 -8.04 -8.66 36.21
CA VAL A 138 -6.77 -9.40 36.17
C VAL A 138 -5.62 -8.59 36.76
N ALA A 139 -5.55 -7.28 36.51
CA ALA A 139 -4.54 -6.41 37.09
C ALA A 139 -4.65 -6.29 38.60
N ARG A 140 -5.86 -6.37 39.14
CA ARG A 140 -6.10 -6.45 40.60
C ARG A 140 -5.63 -7.79 41.17
N LEU A 141 -5.99 -8.91 40.53
CA LEU A 141 -5.55 -10.24 40.93
C LEU A 141 -4.02 -10.34 41.00
N ASP A 142 -3.32 -9.88 39.97
CA ASP A 142 -1.84 -9.94 39.87
C ASP A 142 -1.16 -9.17 41.04
N ARG A 143 -1.81 -8.10 41.55
CA ARG A 143 -1.34 -7.33 42.72
C ARG A 143 -1.60 -8.03 44.05
N VAL A 144 -2.74 -8.73 44.19
CA VAL A 144 -3.16 -9.36 45.43
C VAL A 144 -2.56 -10.76 45.59
N SER A 145 -2.51 -11.53 44.52
CA SER A 145 -1.96 -12.90 44.46
C SER A 145 -0.90 -13.00 43.38
N PRO A 146 0.31 -12.46 43.59
CA PRO A 146 1.40 -12.56 42.61
C PRO A 146 1.70 -14.02 42.28
N GLY A 147 1.73 -14.37 41.00
CA GLY A 147 1.97 -15.75 40.57
C GLY A 147 0.72 -16.57 40.26
N ALA A 148 -0.48 -16.18 40.71
CA ALA A 148 -1.72 -16.91 40.42
C ALA A 148 -1.95 -17.08 38.91
N CYS A 149 -1.76 -16.01 38.11
CA CYS A 149 -1.87 -16.07 36.67
C CYS A 149 -0.82 -17.01 36.02
N HIS A 150 0.39 -17.06 36.56
CA HIS A 150 1.44 -17.97 36.07
C HIS A 150 1.11 -19.43 36.40
N LEU A 151 0.59 -19.69 37.60
CA LEU A 151 0.15 -21.03 37.98
C LEU A 151 -0.97 -21.55 37.07
N VAL A 152 -2.00 -20.72 36.84
CA VAL A 152 -3.09 -21.06 35.91
C VAL A 152 -2.54 -21.37 34.53
N LEU A 153 -1.67 -20.52 33.99
CA LEU A 153 -1.04 -20.73 32.69
C LEU A 153 -0.23 -22.05 32.63
N ALA A 154 0.49 -22.38 33.70
CA ALA A 154 1.25 -23.62 33.78
C ALA A 154 0.33 -24.86 33.73
N TYR A 155 -0.79 -24.84 34.46
CA TYR A 155 -1.79 -25.91 34.38
C TYR A 155 -2.42 -26.01 33.00
N ILE A 156 -2.81 -24.90 32.39
CA ILE A 156 -3.41 -24.90 31.04
C ILE A 156 -2.42 -25.47 30.03
N ARG A 157 -1.14 -25.08 30.08
CA ARG A 157 -0.10 -25.64 29.18
C ARG A 157 0.06 -27.14 29.40
N ALA A 158 0.13 -27.61 30.65
CA ALA A 158 0.25 -29.02 30.96
C ALA A 158 -0.97 -29.82 30.51
N LEU A 159 -2.17 -29.30 30.70
CA LEU A 159 -3.41 -29.96 30.30
C LEU A 159 -3.64 -29.91 28.79
N ALA A 160 -3.13 -28.93 28.09
CA ALA A 160 -3.23 -28.86 26.64
C ALA A 160 -2.46 -30.00 25.93
N ASP A 161 -1.48 -30.59 26.60
CA ASP A 161 -0.72 -31.75 26.11
C ASP A 161 -1.08 -33.07 26.84
N HIS A 162 -2.05 -33.01 27.76
CA HIS A 162 -2.44 -34.16 28.57
C HIS A 162 -3.26 -35.19 27.76
N PRO A 163 -3.07 -36.51 27.94
CA PRO A 163 -3.77 -37.56 27.19
C PRO A 163 -5.29 -37.51 27.21
N VAL A 164 -5.89 -36.95 28.29
CA VAL A 164 -7.35 -36.84 28.43
C VAL A 164 -7.89 -35.56 27.76
N THR A 165 -7.23 -34.43 27.96
CA THR A 165 -7.73 -33.13 27.47
C THR A 165 -7.15 -32.69 26.15
N GLY A 166 -5.93 -33.12 25.79
CA GLY A 166 -5.31 -32.80 24.51
C GLY A 166 -6.17 -33.19 23.28
N PRO A 167 -6.74 -34.39 23.22
CA PRO A 167 -7.66 -34.77 22.15
C PRO A 167 -8.89 -33.88 22.01
N LEU A 168 -9.37 -33.28 23.10
CA LEU A 168 -10.52 -32.36 23.09
C LEU A 168 -10.21 -31.02 22.40
N LEU A 169 -8.93 -30.67 22.24
CA LEU A 169 -8.47 -29.45 21.58
C LEU A 169 -8.26 -29.64 20.07
N VAL A 170 -8.22 -30.90 19.63
CA VAL A 170 -8.08 -31.21 18.22
C VAL A 170 -9.41 -30.93 17.52
N VAL A 171 -9.39 -30.00 16.59
CA VAL A 171 -10.56 -29.70 15.76
C VAL A 171 -10.63 -30.76 14.66
N ASP A 172 -11.66 -31.58 14.67
CA ASP A 172 -11.94 -32.51 13.59
C ASP A 172 -12.37 -31.71 12.36
N ASP A 173 -11.74 -32.01 11.21
CA ASP A 173 -12.04 -31.37 9.92
C ASP A 173 -13.42 -31.82 9.38
N ARG A 174 -14.04 -32.82 9.97
CA ARG A 174 -15.37 -33.29 9.62
C ARG A 174 -16.45 -32.46 10.31
N VAL A 175 -17.47 -32.11 9.57
CA VAL A 175 -18.68 -31.52 10.12
C VAL A 175 -19.32 -32.54 11.04
N PHE A 176 -19.39 -32.28 12.36
CA PHE A 176 -20.19 -33.09 13.26
C PHE A 176 -21.65 -32.94 12.85
N GLU A 177 -22.30 -34.05 12.51
CA GLU A 177 -23.76 -34.11 12.40
C GLU A 177 -24.35 -33.62 13.73
N VAL A 178 -25.00 -32.48 13.69
CA VAL A 178 -26.00 -32.17 14.72
C VAL A 178 -27.13 -33.15 14.45
N ASP A 179 -27.42 -33.99 15.44
CA ASP A 179 -28.53 -34.92 15.44
C ASP A 179 -29.84 -34.12 15.37
N ASP A 180 -30.25 -33.78 14.17
CA ASP A 180 -31.51 -33.11 13.93
C ASP A 180 -32.32 -34.02 12.99
N SER A 181 -33.38 -34.56 13.54
CA SER A 181 -34.32 -35.48 12.92
C SER A 181 -35.16 -34.85 11.80
N SER A 182 -34.63 -33.93 11.03
CA SER A 182 -35.21 -33.34 9.82
C SER A 182 -34.37 -33.73 8.59
N GLY A 183 -34.97 -34.53 7.71
CA GLY A 183 -34.37 -35.14 6.53
C GLY A 183 -33.86 -34.17 5.47
N ALA A 184 -32.81 -33.44 5.77
CA ALA A 184 -32.03 -32.64 4.83
C ALA A 184 -30.73 -33.39 4.51
N GLU A 185 -30.36 -33.45 3.24
CA GLU A 185 -29.12 -34.02 2.74
C GLU A 185 -27.90 -33.53 3.53
N PRO A 186 -26.93 -34.41 3.85
CA PRO A 186 -25.73 -34.02 4.60
C PRO A 186 -24.94 -32.99 3.79
N PRO A 187 -24.53 -31.87 4.39
CA PRO A 187 -23.64 -30.95 3.71
C PRO A 187 -22.22 -31.55 3.67
N ASP A 188 -21.85 -32.11 2.52
CA ASP A 188 -20.48 -32.51 2.18
C ASP A 188 -19.54 -31.29 1.98
N ALA A 189 -19.94 -30.11 2.48
CA ALA A 189 -19.14 -28.92 2.37
C ALA A 189 -18.07 -28.89 3.48
N PRO A 190 -16.81 -28.68 3.12
CA PRO A 190 -15.75 -28.51 4.12
C PRO A 190 -16.07 -27.30 5.02
N ALA A 191 -15.75 -27.43 6.31
CA ALA A 191 -15.96 -26.32 7.26
C ALA A 191 -15.28 -25.03 6.77
N ASP A 192 -15.98 -23.89 6.83
CA ASP A 192 -15.42 -22.62 6.43
C ASP A 192 -14.33 -22.13 7.40
N GLU A 193 -13.56 -21.14 6.98
CA GLU A 193 -12.45 -20.57 7.76
C GLU A 193 -12.93 -20.07 9.15
N ALA A 194 -14.07 -19.40 9.21
CA ALA A 194 -14.59 -18.85 10.44
C ALA A 194 -15.02 -19.94 11.42
N THR A 195 -15.64 -21.00 10.92
CA THR A 195 -16.03 -22.17 11.71
C THR A 195 -14.81 -22.91 12.29
N LEU A 196 -13.77 -23.14 11.50
CA LEU A 196 -12.53 -23.77 11.97
C LEU A 196 -11.83 -22.90 13.03
N ALA A 197 -11.71 -21.61 12.80
CA ALA A 197 -11.15 -20.68 13.77
C ALA A 197 -11.98 -20.64 15.07
N ALA A 198 -13.32 -20.63 14.95
CA ALA A 198 -14.23 -20.60 16.09
C ALA A 198 -14.11 -21.87 16.95
N ARG A 199 -14.10 -23.05 16.32
CA ARG A 199 -13.91 -24.31 17.04
C ARG A 199 -12.55 -24.35 17.75
N HIS A 200 -11.49 -23.94 17.05
CA HIS A 200 -10.14 -23.89 17.63
C HIS A 200 -10.04 -22.93 18.81
N GLY A 201 -10.59 -21.72 18.68
CA GLY A 201 -10.62 -20.74 19.77
C GLY A 201 -11.51 -21.16 20.93
N ALA A 202 -12.70 -21.71 20.65
CA ALA A 202 -13.64 -22.17 21.69
C ALA A 202 -13.07 -23.32 22.51
N ALA A 203 -12.43 -24.30 21.89
CA ALA A 203 -11.81 -25.43 22.60
C ALA A 203 -10.74 -24.96 23.57
N HIS A 204 -9.82 -24.10 23.15
CA HIS A 204 -8.77 -23.58 24.02
C HIS A 204 -9.30 -22.65 25.11
N LEU A 205 -10.32 -21.84 24.80
CA LEU A 205 -10.97 -20.99 25.80
C LEU A 205 -11.74 -21.81 26.82
N ALA A 206 -12.44 -22.87 26.43
CA ALA A 206 -13.16 -23.77 27.36
C ALA A 206 -12.20 -24.45 28.31
N LEU A 207 -11.07 -24.98 27.83
CA LEU A 207 -10.01 -25.51 28.67
C LEU A 207 -9.53 -24.43 29.66
N ALA A 208 -9.24 -23.23 29.16
CA ALA A 208 -8.73 -22.14 29.99
C ALA A 208 -9.75 -21.72 31.07
N VAL A 209 -11.04 -21.59 30.74
CA VAL A 209 -12.10 -21.22 31.70
C VAL A 209 -12.23 -22.29 32.78
N ALA A 210 -12.28 -23.58 32.38
CA ALA A 210 -12.40 -24.66 33.37
C ALA A 210 -11.21 -24.68 34.34
N VAL A 211 -9.98 -24.62 33.84
CA VAL A 211 -8.77 -24.62 34.66
C VAL A 211 -8.70 -23.38 35.55
N THR A 212 -8.97 -22.20 34.96
CA THR A 212 -8.96 -20.93 35.70
C THR A 212 -9.96 -20.97 36.85
N THR A 213 -11.18 -21.43 36.58
CA THR A 213 -12.24 -21.59 37.59
C THR A 213 -11.79 -22.54 38.70
N ALA A 214 -11.18 -23.69 38.33
CA ALA A 214 -10.70 -24.67 39.31
C ALA A 214 -9.64 -24.09 40.24
N VAL A 215 -8.63 -23.42 39.68
CA VAL A 215 -7.50 -22.87 40.46
C VAL A 215 -7.91 -21.65 41.29
N LEU A 216 -8.66 -20.70 40.69
CA LEU A 216 -8.98 -19.45 41.37
C LEU A 216 -10.02 -19.62 42.50
N ARG A 217 -10.92 -20.63 42.42
CA ARG A 217 -11.84 -20.94 43.51
C ARG A 217 -11.13 -21.47 44.78
N GLU A 218 -9.90 -21.95 44.65
CA GLU A 218 -9.09 -22.45 45.76
C GLU A 218 -8.16 -21.36 46.38
N LEU A 219 -8.10 -20.16 45.79
CA LEU A 219 -7.30 -19.05 46.33
C LEU A 219 -7.91 -18.52 47.66
N ASP A 220 -7.04 -18.15 48.61
CA ASP A 220 -7.42 -17.48 49.85
C ASP A 220 -6.95 -16.01 49.83
N PRO A 221 -7.83 -15.03 49.95
CA PRO A 221 -9.28 -15.10 50.10
C PRO A 221 -10.02 -15.43 48.79
N PRO A 222 -11.02 -16.34 48.83
CA PRO A 222 -11.70 -16.80 47.62
C PRO A 222 -12.53 -15.73 46.89
N THR A 223 -12.88 -14.66 47.57
CA THR A 223 -13.80 -13.61 47.07
C THR A 223 -13.29 -12.83 45.89
N LEU A 224 -11.97 -12.69 45.68
CA LEU A 224 -11.41 -11.98 44.53
C LEU A 224 -11.12 -12.89 43.33
N GLY A 225 -10.83 -14.17 43.57
CA GLY A 225 -10.48 -15.12 42.51
C GLY A 225 -11.69 -15.76 41.79
N ALA A 226 -12.87 -15.75 42.45
CA ALA A 226 -14.06 -16.42 41.92
C ALA A 226 -14.98 -15.51 41.08
N GLU A 227 -14.73 -14.20 41.00
CA GLU A 227 -15.55 -13.28 40.23
C GLU A 227 -15.40 -13.54 38.73
N ALA A 228 -16.50 -13.56 37.99
CA ALA A 228 -16.52 -13.84 36.56
C ALA A 228 -15.55 -12.96 35.72
N PRO A 229 -15.40 -11.64 35.95
CA PRO A 229 -14.44 -10.82 35.23
C PRO A 229 -12.99 -11.27 35.40
N VAL A 230 -12.62 -11.77 36.59
CA VAL A 230 -11.28 -12.28 36.87
C VAL A 230 -11.06 -13.61 36.15
N VAL A 231 -11.99 -14.55 36.30
CA VAL A 231 -11.92 -15.87 35.67
C VAL A 231 -11.85 -15.75 34.15
N VAL A 232 -12.75 -14.99 33.54
CA VAL A 232 -12.81 -14.80 32.10
C VAL A 232 -11.58 -14.07 31.60
N GLY A 233 -11.11 -13.03 32.29
CA GLY A 233 -9.93 -12.28 31.91
C GLY A 233 -8.66 -13.12 31.94
N VAL A 234 -8.41 -13.87 33.03
CA VAL A 234 -7.25 -14.78 33.12
C VAL A 234 -7.35 -15.89 32.09
N ALA A 235 -8.52 -16.52 31.93
CA ALA A 235 -8.73 -17.58 30.95
C ALA A 235 -8.46 -17.08 29.53
N LEU A 236 -8.97 -15.91 29.15
CA LEU A 236 -8.75 -15.33 27.81
C LEU A 236 -7.29 -14.99 27.55
N GLY A 237 -6.60 -14.38 28.53
CA GLY A 237 -5.17 -14.09 28.42
C GLY A 237 -4.31 -15.35 28.30
N CYS A 238 -4.63 -16.40 29.08
CA CYS A 238 -3.96 -17.70 29.00
C CYS A 238 -4.24 -18.42 27.69
N ALA A 239 -5.51 -18.43 27.23
CA ALA A 239 -5.89 -19.03 25.95
C ALA A 239 -5.15 -18.36 24.78
N ALA A 240 -5.04 -17.03 24.77
CA ALA A 240 -4.30 -16.29 23.77
C ALA A 240 -2.80 -16.67 23.74
N LEU A 241 -2.17 -16.83 24.91
CA LEU A 241 -0.77 -17.27 25.02
C LEU A 241 -0.57 -18.71 24.51
N VAL A 242 -1.47 -19.61 24.86
CA VAL A 242 -1.38 -21.03 24.43
C VAL A 242 -1.62 -21.13 22.95
N LEU A 243 -2.66 -20.49 22.41
CA LEU A 243 -2.98 -20.44 20.98
C LEU A 243 -1.84 -19.85 20.15
N GLY A 244 -1.18 -18.81 20.61
CA GLY A 244 0.00 -18.26 19.92
C GLY A 244 1.16 -19.26 19.77
N GLY A 245 1.16 -20.40 20.48
CA GLY A 245 2.12 -21.51 20.37
C GLY A 245 1.59 -22.74 19.66
N ARG A 246 0.33 -22.79 19.25
CA ARG A 246 -0.31 -23.94 18.64
C ARG A 246 -0.53 -23.72 17.15
N PRO A 247 -0.37 -24.75 16.31
CA PRO A 247 -0.72 -24.64 14.90
C PRO A 247 -2.23 -24.55 14.72
N MET A 248 -2.64 -23.90 13.64
CA MET A 248 -4.04 -23.93 13.19
C MET A 248 -4.44 -25.36 12.79
N PRO A 249 -5.74 -25.70 12.80
CA PRO A 249 -6.25 -26.97 12.25
C PRO A 249 -5.77 -27.19 10.83
N ALA A 250 -5.53 -28.44 10.45
CA ALA A 250 -4.92 -28.78 9.14
C ALA A 250 -5.72 -28.27 7.93
N ALA A 251 -7.06 -28.23 8.03
CA ALA A 251 -7.93 -27.71 6.97
C ALA A 251 -7.97 -26.18 6.88
N TYR A 252 -7.49 -25.46 7.91
CA TYR A 252 -7.60 -23.99 7.98
C TYR A 252 -6.94 -23.25 6.80
N PRO A 253 -5.71 -23.60 6.34
CA PRO A 253 -5.10 -22.91 5.21
C PRO A 253 -5.93 -23.02 3.93
N ALA A 254 -6.52 -24.19 3.66
CA ALA A 254 -7.39 -24.39 2.50
C ALA A 254 -8.69 -23.57 2.60
N ALA A 255 -9.34 -23.59 3.77
CA ALA A 255 -10.55 -22.81 4.02
C ALA A 255 -10.29 -21.30 3.94
N LEU A 256 -9.16 -20.83 4.48
CA LEU A 256 -8.73 -19.43 4.37
C LEU A 256 -8.49 -19.03 2.91
N LEU A 257 -7.88 -19.91 2.11
CA LEU A 257 -7.67 -19.66 0.69
C LEU A 257 -8.99 -19.55 -0.07
N LEU A 258 -9.96 -20.44 0.20
CA LEU A 258 -11.29 -20.38 -0.39
C LEU A 258 -12.00 -19.07 -0.04
N ARG A 259 -11.96 -18.65 1.22
CA ARG A 259 -12.50 -17.36 1.66
C ARG A 259 -11.84 -16.19 0.95
N ARG A 260 -10.50 -16.16 0.90
CA ARG A 260 -9.77 -15.08 0.20
C ARG A 260 -10.14 -15.02 -1.28
N ARG A 261 -10.34 -16.18 -1.94
CA ARG A 261 -10.79 -16.24 -3.33
C ARG A 261 -12.21 -15.69 -3.51
N ALA A 262 -13.11 -16.02 -2.61
CA ALA A 262 -14.49 -15.51 -2.64
C ALA A 262 -14.58 -14.00 -2.42
N ASP A 263 -13.76 -13.46 -1.53
CA ASP A 263 -13.71 -12.04 -1.20
C ASP A 263 -12.97 -11.20 -2.26
N TYR A 264 -12.09 -11.82 -3.06
CA TYR A 264 -11.27 -11.11 -4.04
C TYR A 264 -12.03 -10.86 -5.34
N ARG A 265 -12.37 -9.61 -5.60
CA ARG A 265 -13.13 -9.18 -6.78
C ARG A 265 -12.21 -8.79 -7.92
N LEU A 266 -12.57 -9.23 -9.14
CA LEU A 266 -11.92 -8.88 -10.41
C LEU A 266 -12.94 -8.25 -11.37
N PRO A 267 -12.53 -7.34 -12.27
CA PRO A 267 -11.18 -6.79 -12.40
C PRO A 267 -10.83 -5.78 -11.30
N ARG A 268 -9.53 -5.58 -11.06
CA ARG A 268 -9.03 -4.55 -10.14
C ARG A 268 -8.18 -3.55 -10.88
N HIS A 269 -8.24 -2.31 -10.44
CA HIS A 269 -7.43 -1.21 -10.95
C HIS A 269 -6.88 -0.41 -9.79
N ALA A 270 -5.60 -0.09 -9.88
CA ALA A 270 -4.92 0.80 -8.95
C ALA A 270 -3.93 1.68 -9.72
N ALA A 271 -3.70 2.88 -9.25
CA ALA A 271 -2.71 3.78 -9.83
C ALA A 271 -2.07 4.62 -8.73
N GLY A 272 -0.81 4.99 -8.94
CA GLY A 272 -0.07 5.80 -8.01
C GLY A 272 1.29 6.20 -8.55
N CYS A 273 2.03 7.01 -7.76
CA CYS A 273 3.41 7.37 -8.07
C CYS A 273 4.37 6.58 -7.19
N VAL A 274 5.26 5.85 -7.80
CA VAL A 274 6.22 4.97 -7.13
C VAL A 274 7.58 5.67 -7.07
N PRO A 275 8.23 5.75 -5.89
CA PRO A 275 9.60 6.24 -5.81
C PRO A 275 10.57 5.27 -6.49
N VAL A 276 11.51 5.77 -7.23
CA VAL A 276 12.52 4.97 -7.94
C VAL A 276 13.90 5.27 -7.36
N THR A 277 14.68 4.23 -7.15
CA THR A 277 16.10 4.31 -6.79
C THR A 277 16.87 3.21 -7.53
N GLY A 278 18.00 3.55 -8.13
CA GLY A 278 18.80 2.58 -8.88
C GLY A 278 18.16 2.12 -10.19
N HIS A 279 17.34 2.98 -10.80
CA HIS A 279 16.69 2.70 -12.09
C HIS A 279 15.70 1.54 -12.07
N THR A 280 15.06 1.23 -10.95
CA THR A 280 14.11 0.13 -10.85
C THR A 280 12.97 0.42 -9.88
N PHE A 281 11.81 -0.15 -10.17
CA PHE A 281 10.78 -0.48 -9.21
C PHE A 281 10.37 -1.94 -9.40
N ALA A 282 9.60 -2.51 -8.48
CA ALA A 282 9.27 -3.92 -8.55
C ALA A 282 7.82 -4.21 -8.11
N LEU A 283 7.26 -5.28 -8.69
CA LEU A 283 6.08 -5.96 -8.17
C LEU A 283 6.58 -7.12 -7.30
N VAL A 284 6.41 -7.04 -5.99
CA VAL A 284 6.94 -8.02 -5.03
C VAL A 284 5.87 -8.53 -4.09
N GLU A 285 6.00 -9.80 -3.69
CA GLU A 285 5.16 -10.42 -2.69
C GLU A 285 5.55 -9.95 -1.29
N ASP A 286 4.56 -9.86 -0.42
CA ASP A 286 4.78 -9.63 1.01
C ASP A 286 5.15 -10.99 1.65
N THR A 287 6.41 -11.34 1.59
CA THR A 287 6.94 -12.56 2.22
C THR A 287 7.11 -12.35 3.71
N GLY A 288 6.05 -12.02 4.46
CA GLY A 288 6.03 -11.71 5.89
C GLY A 288 7.13 -12.35 6.75
N GLY A 289 8.33 -11.81 6.65
CA GLY A 289 9.42 -12.10 7.57
C GLY A 289 9.40 -11.11 8.72
N PRO A 290 9.67 -11.52 9.97
CA PRO A 290 9.56 -10.66 11.15
C PRO A 290 10.53 -9.48 11.18
N ASP A 291 11.44 -9.36 10.22
CA ASP A 291 12.52 -8.37 10.25
C ASP A 291 12.45 -7.29 9.16
N GLY A 292 11.33 -7.12 8.44
CA GLY A 292 11.23 -6.02 7.46
C GLY A 292 12.43 -5.90 6.49
N SER A 293 13.36 -6.85 6.50
CA SER A 293 14.44 -6.94 5.54
C SER A 293 13.88 -7.57 4.27
N HIS A 294 13.34 -6.74 3.40
CA HIS A 294 13.22 -7.13 2.01
C HIS A 294 14.60 -7.59 1.57
N SER A 295 14.77 -8.90 1.40
CA SER A 295 15.90 -9.43 0.68
C SER A 295 15.80 -8.80 -0.71
N SER A 296 16.50 -7.67 -0.90
CA SER A 296 16.68 -7.05 -2.20
C SER A 296 17.30 -8.13 -3.08
N ALA A 297 16.49 -8.67 -3.98
CA ALA A 297 16.99 -9.54 -5.02
C ALA A 297 18.17 -8.82 -5.68
N GLY A 298 19.38 -9.26 -5.30
CA GLY A 298 20.65 -8.93 -5.92
C GLY A 298 20.87 -7.47 -6.31
N THR A 299 21.12 -6.58 -5.34
CA THR A 299 21.87 -5.35 -5.62
C THR A 299 23.32 -5.76 -5.90
N PRO A 300 23.86 -5.52 -7.12
CA PRO A 300 25.29 -5.72 -7.32
C PRO A 300 26.03 -4.71 -6.42
N ALA A 301 26.91 -5.23 -5.57
CA ALA A 301 27.77 -4.46 -4.69
C ALA A 301 28.46 -3.35 -5.51
N THR A 302 28.28 -2.09 -5.11
CA THR A 302 29.07 -0.95 -5.58
C THR A 302 30.49 -1.12 -5.09
N GLY A 303 31.31 -1.78 -5.91
CA GLY A 303 32.78 -1.80 -5.77
C GLY A 303 33.36 -0.51 -6.34
N ALA A 304 34.32 0.04 -5.61
CA ALA A 304 35.14 1.20 -5.97
C ALA A 304 35.80 1.05 -7.35
N PRO A 305 36.28 2.16 -7.97
CA PRO A 305 36.83 2.14 -9.31
C PRO A 305 38.20 1.46 -9.33
N ALA A 306 38.30 0.33 -10.03
CA ALA A 306 39.58 -0.28 -10.37
C ALA A 306 39.93 0.05 -11.83
N THR A 307 41.04 0.73 -11.97
CA THR A 307 41.74 0.95 -13.22
C THR A 307 42.36 -0.35 -13.75
N GLY A 308 42.13 -0.65 -15.00
CA GLY A 308 43.14 -1.35 -15.84
C GLY A 308 42.84 -2.78 -16.28
N ALA A 309 42.78 -2.95 -17.58
CA ALA A 309 43.09 -4.09 -18.45
C ALA A 309 42.06 -5.24 -18.66
N PRO A 310 41.97 -5.77 -19.87
CA PRO A 310 40.94 -6.73 -20.29
C PRO A 310 41.37 -8.17 -19.98
N VAL A 311 40.53 -8.95 -19.35
CA VAL A 311 40.71 -10.40 -19.25
C VAL A 311 39.45 -11.13 -19.73
N GLY A 312 39.72 -12.15 -20.48
CA GLY A 312 38.89 -12.95 -21.32
C GLY A 312 37.61 -13.58 -20.75
N ALA A 313 36.83 -13.97 -21.70
CA ALA A 313 35.58 -14.69 -21.59
C ALA A 313 35.60 -15.88 -20.63
N GLY A 314 34.79 -15.80 -19.57
CA GLY A 314 34.36 -16.92 -18.74
C GLY A 314 32.85 -17.02 -18.81
N ALA A 315 32.34 -18.03 -19.50
CA ALA A 315 30.93 -18.36 -19.57
C ALA A 315 30.43 -18.81 -18.19
N GLY A 316 29.35 -18.15 -17.65
CA GLY A 316 28.67 -18.72 -16.51
C GLY A 316 27.88 -17.79 -15.56
N ALA A 317 27.76 -16.49 -15.84
CA ALA A 317 26.77 -15.65 -15.15
C ALA A 317 25.74 -15.18 -16.19
N GLY A 318 24.49 -15.67 -16.09
CA GLY A 318 23.41 -15.26 -16.97
C GLY A 318 23.33 -13.72 -16.99
N ALA A 319 23.30 -13.13 -18.21
CA ALA A 319 23.11 -11.71 -18.38
C ALA A 319 21.87 -11.24 -17.58
N PRO A 320 21.90 -10.08 -16.90
CA PRO A 320 20.75 -9.58 -16.17
C PRO A 320 19.52 -9.64 -17.07
N GLY A 321 18.36 -10.07 -16.49
CA GLY A 321 17.13 -10.35 -17.25
C GLY A 321 16.70 -9.22 -18.18
N PHE A 322 17.01 -7.97 -17.82
CA PHE A 322 16.78 -6.81 -18.68
C PHE A 322 17.48 -6.89 -20.05
N ALA A 323 18.58 -7.59 -20.14
CA ALA A 323 19.30 -7.76 -21.42
C ALA A 323 18.53 -8.63 -22.44
N ARG A 324 17.53 -9.41 -21.99
CA ARG A 324 16.71 -10.24 -22.89
C ARG A 324 15.61 -9.44 -23.57
N ASN A 325 14.88 -8.64 -22.80
CA ASN A 325 13.67 -7.95 -23.25
C ASN A 325 13.73 -6.42 -23.14
N GLY A 326 14.75 -5.86 -22.49
CA GLY A 326 14.95 -4.42 -22.37
C GLY A 326 14.11 -3.73 -21.30
N LEU A 327 13.24 -4.45 -20.55
CA LEU A 327 12.28 -3.83 -19.65
C LEU A 327 12.12 -4.55 -18.31
N VAL A 328 12.08 -5.88 -18.30
CA VAL A 328 11.60 -6.67 -17.17
C VAL A 328 12.62 -7.74 -16.78
N ASP A 329 12.81 -7.95 -15.47
CA ASP A 329 13.54 -9.07 -14.90
C ASP A 329 12.67 -9.81 -13.89
N VAL A 330 12.54 -11.13 -14.06
CA VAL A 330 11.72 -11.99 -13.20
C VAL A 330 12.63 -12.73 -12.23
N GLY A 331 12.47 -12.47 -10.95
CA GLY A 331 13.20 -13.10 -9.86
C GLY A 331 12.31 -13.94 -8.94
N THR A 332 12.94 -14.58 -7.97
CA THR A 332 12.22 -15.28 -6.89
C THR A 332 11.49 -14.24 -6.02
N GLY A 333 10.15 -14.38 -5.93
CA GLY A 333 9.31 -13.50 -5.11
C GLY A 333 8.90 -12.18 -5.75
N GLY A 334 9.19 -11.96 -7.04
CA GLY A 334 8.75 -10.74 -7.70
C GLY A 334 9.28 -10.48 -9.10
N VAL A 335 8.89 -9.35 -9.63
CA VAL A 335 9.23 -8.88 -10.97
C VAL A 335 9.78 -7.46 -10.87
N SER A 336 11.00 -7.25 -11.33
CA SER A 336 11.65 -5.93 -11.40
C SER A 336 11.42 -5.28 -12.75
N VAL A 337 11.12 -3.98 -12.76
CA VAL A 337 10.92 -3.18 -13.98
C VAL A 337 11.99 -2.11 -14.08
N ARG A 338 12.65 -2.03 -15.22
CA ARG A 338 13.71 -1.07 -15.51
C ARG A 338 13.14 0.28 -15.91
N THR A 339 13.59 1.34 -15.25
CA THR A 339 13.24 2.73 -15.54
C THR A 339 14.38 3.48 -16.22
N GLY A 340 14.07 4.53 -16.96
CA GLY A 340 15.04 5.50 -17.49
C GLY A 340 15.53 6.41 -16.37
N VAL A 341 14.62 6.89 -15.51
CA VAL A 341 14.97 7.69 -14.34
C VAL A 341 15.72 6.85 -13.31
N GLY A 342 16.84 7.36 -12.81
CA GLY A 342 17.67 6.67 -11.81
C GLY A 342 17.18 6.88 -10.38
N THR A 343 16.70 8.08 -10.09
CA THR A 343 16.16 8.49 -8.79
C THR A 343 15.07 9.51 -9.02
N GLY A 344 13.90 9.30 -8.45
CA GLY A 344 12.74 10.16 -8.64
C GLY A 344 11.43 9.43 -8.41
N ARG A 345 10.39 9.80 -9.14
CA ARG A 345 9.06 9.16 -9.07
C ARG A 345 8.55 8.87 -10.47
N VAL A 346 7.91 7.72 -10.64
CA VAL A 346 7.26 7.33 -11.89
C VAL A 346 5.78 7.03 -11.65
N ALA A 347 4.95 7.35 -12.63
CA ALA A 347 3.53 7.00 -12.57
C ALA A 347 3.35 5.53 -12.96
N VAL A 348 2.66 4.77 -12.12
CA VAL A 348 2.38 3.35 -12.35
C VAL A 348 0.89 3.09 -12.22
N SER A 349 0.31 2.40 -13.20
CA SER A 349 -1.02 1.81 -13.12
C SER A 349 -0.90 0.29 -13.07
N LEU A 350 -1.73 -0.34 -12.23
CA LEU A 350 -1.80 -1.78 -12.11
C LEU A 350 -3.24 -2.23 -12.38
N LYS A 351 -3.38 -3.16 -13.31
CA LYS A 351 -4.64 -3.82 -13.64
C LYS A 351 -4.54 -5.31 -13.33
N VAL A 352 -5.50 -5.86 -12.64
CA VAL A 352 -5.61 -7.32 -12.44
C VAL A 352 -6.87 -7.80 -13.11
N LEU A 353 -6.74 -8.71 -14.07
CA LEU A 353 -7.81 -9.16 -14.94
C LEU A 353 -8.27 -10.58 -14.58
N ALA A 354 -9.54 -10.86 -14.82
CA ALA A 354 -10.12 -12.20 -14.65
C ALA A 354 -9.75 -13.16 -15.80
N ALA A 355 -9.39 -12.62 -16.97
CA ALA A 355 -9.04 -13.37 -18.17
C ALA A 355 -7.87 -12.72 -18.91
N PRO A 356 -7.14 -13.48 -19.76
CA PRO A 356 -6.07 -12.94 -20.59
C PRO A 356 -6.55 -11.78 -21.46
N PRO A 357 -5.79 -10.65 -21.55
CA PRO A 357 -6.17 -9.48 -22.35
C PRO A 357 -5.89 -9.69 -23.84
N GLY A 358 -5.59 -10.74 -24.39
CA GLY A 358 -5.21 -10.92 -25.79
C GLY A 358 -3.95 -10.11 -26.20
N PRO A 359 -3.51 -10.20 -27.43
CA PRO A 359 -2.42 -9.38 -27.96
C PRO A 359 -2.82 -7.90 -28.00
N PRO A 360 -1.89 -6.95 -27.78
CA PRO A 360 -2.19 -5.53 -27.86
C PRO A 360 -2.72 -5.14 -29.24
N SER A 361 -3.81 -4.39 -29.29
CA SER A 361 -4.28 -3.79 -30.53
C SER A 361 -3.27 -2.76 -31.08
N PRO A 362 -3.30 -2.42 -32.38
CA PRO A 362 -2.41 -1.39 -32.94
C PRO A 362 -2.48 -0.04 -32.21
N ALA A 363 -3.67 0.36 -31.75
CA ALA A 363 -3.86 1.61 -31.00
C ALA A 363 -3.26 1.53 -29.59
N GLU A 364 -3.45 0.41 -28.87
CA GLU A 364 -2.81 0.18 -27.57
C GLU A 364 -1.30 0.10 -27.72
N ALA A 365 -0.81 -0.62 -28.70
CA ALA A 365 0.62 -0.70 -28.98
C ALA A 365 1.22 0.68 -29.30
N ALA A 366 0.51 1.54 -30.04
CA ALA A 366 0.98 2.89 -30.35
C ALA A 366 1.08 3.81 -29.12
N ALA A 367 0.36 3.52 -28.04
CA ALA A 367 0.39 4.32 -26.81
C ALA A 367 1.65 4.10 -25.95
N TRP A 368 2.42 3.05 -26.20
CA TRP A 368 3.57 2.63 -25.41
C TRP A 368 4.83 2.52 -26.26
N ASP A 369 6.00 2.69 -25.65
CA ASP A 369 7.29 2.53 -26.32
C ASP A 369 7.80 1.09 -26.26
N GLU A 370 7.60 0.42 -25.13
CA GLU A 370 7.93 -0.98 -24.90
C GLU A 370 6.73 -1.73 -24.33
N ILE A 371 6.50 -2.96 -24.82
CA ILE A 371 5.46 -3.87 -24.29
C ILE A 371 6.05 -5.27 -24.23
N VAL A 372 6.09 -5.84 -23.01
CA VAL A 372 6.67 -7.14 -22.73
C VAL A 372 5.73 -7.97 -21.85
N ASP A 373 5.47 -9.22 -22.26
CA ASP A 373 4.76 -10.20 -21.46
C ASP A 373 5.76 -11.20 -20.85
N VAL A 374 5.68 -11.41 -19.53
CA VAL A 374 6.49 -12.39 -18.80
C VAL A 374 5.62 -13.29 -17.94
N SER A 375 6.12 -14.48 -17.60
CA SER A 375 5.50 -15.34 -16.60
C SER A 375 6.14 -15.12 -15.23
N TRP A 376 5.31 -15.12 -14.21
CA TRP A 376 5.71 -14.97 -12.82
C TRP A 376 4.93 -15.96 -11.96
N THR A 377 5.65 -16.77 -11.17
CA THR A 377 5.06 -17.68 -10.19
C THR A 377 5.09 -17.02 -8.82
N ALA A 378 3.92 -16.73 -8.29
CA ALA A 378 3.73 -16.20 -6.95
C ALA A 378 3.76 -17.32 -5.91
N ALA A 379 4.60 -17.20 -4.90
CA ALA A 379 4.70 -18.16 -3.79
C ALA A 379 3.63 -17.91 -2.71
N ALA A 380 3.30 -16.68 -2.45
CA ALA A 380 2.30 -16.27 -1.45
C ALA A 380 1.14 -15.46 -2.06
N GLY A 381 1.39 -14.69 -3.10
CA GLY A 381 0.44 -13.75 -3.69
C GLY A 381 0.41 -12.41 -2.95
N ALA A 382 -0.68 -11.64 -3.14
CA ALA A 382 -0.87 -10.31 -2.57
C ALA A 382 0.27 -9.33 -2.86
N ALA A 383 0.88 -9.42 -4.04
CA ALA A 383 2.02 -8.60 -4.40
C ALA A 383 1.66 -7.10 -4.48
N SER A 384 2.65 -6.30 -4.15
CA SER A 384 2.61 -4.84 -4.10
C SER A 384 3.59 -4.25 -5.09
N VAL A 385 3.26 -3.11 -5.70
CA VAL A 385 4.23 -2.33 -6.47
C VAL A 385 5.00 -1.45 -5.50
N VAL A 386 6.30 -1.67 -5.43
CA VAL A 386 7.20 -0.93 -4.53
C VAL A 386 8.38 -0.37 -5.29
N GLY A 387 8.95 0.71 -4.81
CA GLY A 387 10.13 1.33 -5.39
C GLY A 387 11.19 1.64 -4.36
N GLY A 388 12.45 1.36 -4.73
CA GLY A 388 13.61 1.66 -3.89
C GLY A 388 13.59 0.98 -2.53
N ALA A 389 14.44 1.46 -1.60
CA ALA A 389 14.56 0.96 -0.23
C ALA A 389 13.52 1.58 0.74
N THR A 390 12.43 2.12 0.26
CA THR A 390 11.43 2.80 1.10
C THR A 390 10.64 1.77 1.89
N ARG A 391 10.66 1.87 3.22
CA ARG A 391 9.81 1.06 4.07
C ARG A 391 8.35 1.37 3.75
N ARG A 392 7.49 0.36 3.81
CA ARG A 392 6.05 0.47 3.56
C ARG A 392 5.37 1.58 4.36
N GLU A 393 5.82 1.79 5.60
CA GLU A 393 5.32 2.81 6.51
C GLU A 393 5.63 4.23 6.03
N ASP A 394 6.75 4.41 5.33
CA ASP A 394 7.23 5.68 4.80
C ASP A 394 6.73 5.97 3.38
N ALA A 395 5.95 5.06 2.79
CA ALA A 395 5.43 5.23 1.45
C ALA A 395 4.40 6.37 1.40
N PRO A 396 4.48 7.25 0.41
CA PRO A 396 3.50 8.31 0.24
C PRO A 396 2.09 7.74 0.03
N PRO A 397 1.03 8.47 0.43
CA PRO A 397 -0.34 7.98 0.38
C PRO A 397 -0.79 7.47 -0.99
N ASP A 398 -0.34 8.09 -2.07
CA ASP A 398 -0.64 7.73 -3.44
C ASP A 398 0.04 6.41 -3.88
N ALA A 399 1.18 6.05 -3.32
CA ALA A 399 1.81 4.76 -3.57
C ALA A 399 1.10 3.61 -2.83
N ARG A 400 0.42 3.89 -1.71
CA ARG A 400 -0.28 2.86 -0.91
C ARG A 400 -1.45 2.21 -1.67
N SER A 401 -2.02 2.89 -2.65
CA SER A 401 -3.06 2.33 -3.52
C SER A 401 -2.58 1.11 -4.32
N LEU A 402 -1.27 0.97 -4.52
CA LEU A 402 -0.63 -0.10 -5.28
C LEU A 402 -0.24 -1.33 -4.42
N TYR A 403 -0.56 -1.32 -3.12
CA TYR A 403 -0.22 -2.42 -2.21
C TYR A 403 -1.29 -3.52 -2.19
N HIS A 404 -0.85 -4.79 -2.13
CA HIS A 404 -1.69 -5.99 -2.06
C HIS A 404 -2.77 -6.06 -3.14
N GLN A 405 -2.43 -5.68 -4.35
CA GLN A 405 -3.38 -5.62 -5.44
C GLN A 405 -3.53 -6.95 -6.19
N THR A 406 -2.47 -7.79 -6.28
CA THR A 406 -2.57 -9.08 -6.95
C THR A 406 -3.34 -10.10 -6.09
N PRO A 407 -3.80 -11.23 -6.68
CA PRO A 407 -4.53 -12.24 -5.93
C PRO A 407 -3.78 -12.68 -4.66
N PRO A 408 -4.44 -12.75 -3.49
CA PRO A 408 -3.79 -13.06 -2.22
C PRO A 408 -3.62 -14.59 -2.01
N TRP A 409 -3.15 -15.30 -3.03
CA TRP A 409 -2.83 -16.74 -3.01
C TRP A 409 -1.71 -17.08 -3.99
N PRO A 410 -0.98 -18.19 -3.75
CA PRO A 410 0.04 -18.66 -4.66
C PRO A 410 -0.55 -19.10 -6.00
N GLY A 411 0.24 -18.99 -7.06
CA GLY A 411 -0.18 -19.40 -8.39
C GLY A 411 0.72 -18.87 -9.49
N ASP A 412 0.43 -19.35 -10.72
CA ASP A 412 1.10 -18.86 -11.91
C ASP A 412 0.33 -17.72 -12.54
N TYR A 413 1.05 -16.66 -12.86
CA TYR A 413 0.52 -15.44 -13.44
C TYR A 413 1.31 -15.04 -14.68
N ARG A 414 0.62 -14.38 -15.59
CA ARG A 414 1.27 -13.58 -16.66
C ARG A 414 1.20 -12.11 -16.29
N LEU A 415 2.25 -11.41 -16.62
CA LEU A 415 2.38 -9.97 -16.42
C LEU A 415 2.76 -9.32 -17.74
N ARG A 416 1.92 -8.41 -18.23
CA ARG A 416 2.26 -7.47 -19.28
C ARG A 416 2.77 -6.19 -18.65
N VAL A 417 3.96 -5.77 -19.04
CA VAL A 417 4.56 -4.50 -18.65
C VAL A 417 4.63 -3.61 -19.88
N CYS A 418 3.96 -2.46 -19.78
CA CYS A 418 4.01 -1.42 -20.79
C CYS A 418 4.78 -0.22 -20.23
N ALA A 419 5.70 0.34 -20.99
CA ALA A 419 6.50 1.49 -20.61
C ALA A 419 6.49 2.56 -21.68
N ARG A 420 6.47 3.82 -21.25
CA ARG A 420 6.57 5.00 -22.13
C ARG A 420 7.43 6.08 -21.49
N GLY A 421 8.19 6.80 -22.31
CA GLY A 421 8.94 7.99 -21.90
C GLY A 421 10.28 7.70 -21.24
N ARG A 422 10.81 6.48 -21.31
CA ARG A 422 12.09 6.09 -20.65
C ARG A 422 13.32 6.78 -21.23
N ASP A 423 13.23 7.33 -22.45
CA ASP A 423 14.33 8.05 -23.11
C ASP A 423 14.37 9.54 -22.76
N GLY A 424 13.37 10.04 -22.04
CA GLY A 424 13.25 11.44 -21.64
C GLY A 424 14.02 11.79 -20.37
N ALA A 425 13.84 13.02 -19.91
CA ALA A 425 14.46 13.53 -18.67
C ALA A 425 13.83 13.02 -17.36
N GLY A 426 13.01 11.98 -17.42
CA GLY A 426 12.45 11.28 -16.25
C GLY A 426 11.07 11.73 -15.81
N GLU A 427 10.62 12.93 -16.17
CA GLU A 427 9.30 13.42 -15.71
C GLU A 427 8.10 12.86 -16.48
N ASP A 428 8.31 12.20 -17.63
CA ASP A 428 7.29 11.61 -18.52
C ASP A 428 7.17 10.11 -18.43
N GLU A 429 7.95 9.47 -17.57
CA GLU A 429 7.91 8.03 -17.47
C GLU A 429 6.62 7.53 -16.86
N THR A 430 5.92 6.70 -17.61
CA THR A 430 4.69 6.05 -17.16
C THR A 430 4.73 4.57 -17.44
N TYR A 431 4.13 3.78 -16.55
CA TYR A 431 4.08 2.33 -16.63
C TYR A 431 2.67 1.80 -16.42
N GLU A 432 2.34 0.75 -17.16
CA GLU A 432 1.14 -0.05 -16.91
C GLU A 432 1.54 -1.50 -16.70
N LEU A 433 1.10 -2.07 -15.59
CA LEU A 433 1.24 -3.46 -15.23
C LEU A 433 -0.12 -4.14 -15.37
N VAL A 434 -0.22 -5.17 -16.20
CA VAL A 434 -1.47 -5.94 -16.36
C VAL A 434 -1.19 -7.37 -15.96
N VAL A 435 -1.87 -7.86 -14.90
CA VAL A 435 -1.69 -9.19 -14.31
C VAL A 435 -2.93 -10.03 -14.58
N TRP A 436 -2.76 -11.29 -14.95
CA TRP A 436 -3.82 -12.29 -15.06
C TRP A 436 -3.31 -13.69 -14.70
N GLY A 437 -4.22 -14.57 -14.28
CA GLY A 437 -3.89 -15.98 -14.01
C GLY A 437 -3.70 -16.74 -15.33
N ALA A 438 -2.53 -17.34 -15.52
CA ALA A 438 -2.23 -18.22 -16.66
C ALA A 438 -1.00 -19.07 -16.34
N GLY A 439 -0.91 -20.23 -16.95
CA GLY A 439 0.29 -21.08 -16.85
C GLY A 439 1.54 -20.38 -17.40
N PRO A 440 2.73 -20.93 -17.09
CA PRO A 440 3.99 -20.35 -17.55
C PRO A 440 4.12 -20.47 -19.08
N GLU A 441 4.41 -19.34 -19.72
CA GLU A 441 4.66 -19.23 -21.15
C GLU A 441 5.98 -18.50 -21.38
N PRO A 442 6.61 -18.66 -22.57
CA PRO A 442 7.79 -17.90 -22.93
C PRO A 442 7.53 -16.39 -22.88
N GLU A 443 8.60 -15.66 -22.62
CA GLU A 443 8.62 -14.20 -22.70
C GLU A 443 8.26 -13.73 -24.13
N THR A 444 7.42 -12.69 -24.22
CA THR A 444 6.99 -12.15 -25.51
C THR A 444 7.18 -10.64 -25.52
N VAL A 445 7.93 -10.13 -26.52
CA VAL A 445 8.11 -8.71 -26.74
C VAL A 445 7.18 -8.28 -27.88
N HIS A 446 6.13 -7.53 -27.55
CA HIS A 446 5.14 -7.04 -28.51
C HIS A 446 5.56 -5.74 -29.19
N ARG A 447 6.27 -4.89 -28.46
CA ARG A 447 6.79 -3.62 -28.97
C ARG A 447 8.14 -3.30 -28.34
N ARG A 448 9.04 -2.74 -29.16
CA ARG A 448 10.37 -2.28 -28.80
C ARG A 448 10.72 -1.05 -29.64
N SER A 449 10.57 0.13 -29.06
CA SER A 449 10.81 1.37 -29.78
C SER A 449 11.63 2.40 -29.02
N ASP A 450 11.86 2.22 -27.72
CA ASP A 450 12.72 3.14 -26.99
C ASP A 450 14.22 2.79 -27.13
N GLN A 451 15.06 3.79 -26.96
CA GLN A 451 16.52 3.65 -27.07
C GLN A 451 17.10 2.89 -25.86
N LEU A 452 16.52 3.05 -24.67
CA LEU A 452 16.97 2.37 -23.46
C LEU A 452 16.83 0.85 -23.62
N GLY A 453 15.68 0.36 -24.06
CA GLY A 453 15.44 -1.06 -24.27
C GLY A 453 16.38 -1.64 -25.33
N HIS A 454 16.60 -0.92 -26.45
CA HIS A 454 17.57 -1.33 -27.46
C HIS A 454 18.99 -1.42 -26.89
N ARG A 455 19.44 -0.42 -26.16
CA ARG A 455 20.77 -0.46 -25.49
C ARG A 455 20.91 -1.63 -24.53
N LEU A 456 19.87 -1.93 -23.74
CA LEU A 456 19.89 -3.04 -22.79
C LEU A 456 19.99 -4.40 -23.49
N ARG A 457 19.31 -4.56 -24.64
CA ARG A 457 19.37 -5.76 -25.48
C ARG A 457 20.63 -5.84 -26.35
N GLY A 458 21.47 -4.79 -26.36
CA GLY A 458 22.62 -4.71 -27.27
C GLY A 458 22.25 -4.52 -28.73
N GLU A 459 21.06 -4.01 -29.02
CA GLU A 459 20.54 -3.74 -30.38
C GLU A 459 20.91 -2.32 -30.82
N ALA A 460 20.95 -2.08 -32.12
CA ALA A 460 21.07 -0.72 -32.63
C ALA A 460 19.80 0.08 -32.28
N PRO A 461 19.95 1.31 -31.77
CA PRO A 461 18.79 2.11 -31.39
C PRO A 461 17.91 2.38 -32.61
N PRO A 462 16.57 2.41 -32.45
CA PRO A 462 15.68 2.77 -33.53
C PRO A 462 15.95 4.22 -33.96
N PRO A 463 15.68 4.57 -35.22
CA PRO A 463 15.74 5.95 -35.61
C PRO A 463 14.80 6.77 -34.73
N VAL A 464 15.30 7.86 -34.19
CA VAL A 464 14.50 8.75 -33.31
C VAL A 464 13.38 9.33 -34.19
N ALA A 465 12.15 8.88 -33.96
CA ALA A 465 10.99 9.54 -34.55
C ALA A 465 10.94 10.97 -33.99
N SER A 466 10.92 11.96 -34.89
CA SER A 466 10.76 13.36 -34.48
C SER A 466 9.45 13.49 -33.70
N GLN A 467 9.54 13.86 -32.43
CA GLN A 467 8.39 14.20 -31.60
C GLN A 467 8.51 15.68 -31.21
N PRO A 468 8.14 16.58 -32.12
CA PRO A 468 8.30 18.01 -31.88
C PRO A 468 7.54 18.48 -30.62
N GLU A 469 6.45 17.79 -30.25
CA GLU A 469 5.65 18.06 -29.07
C GLU A 469 6.35 17.71 -27.75
N ALA A 470 7.37 16.87 -27.74
CA ALA A 470 8.07 16.46 -26.53
C ALA A 470 8.58 17.66 -25.73
N ARG A 471 9.03 18.73 -26.43
CA ARG A 471 9.52 19.98 -25.82
C ARG A 471 8.45 20.77 -25.06
N TYR A 472 7.15 20.47 -25.25
CA TYR A 472 6.03 21.17 -24.61
C TYR A 472 5.28 20.34 -23.57
N ARG A 473 5.64 19.07 -23.36
CA ARG A 473 4.97 18.20 -22.38
C ARG A 473 5.06 18.73 -20.95
N TRP A 474 6.08 19.54 -20.64
CA TRP A 474 6.28 20.16 -19.33
C TRP A 474 5.15 21.10 -18.92
N VAL A 475 4.45 21.74 -19.86
CA VAL A 475 3.40 22.73 -19.58
C VAL A 475 2.30 22.17 -18.69
N ARG A 476 1.79 20.99 -19.01
CA ARG A 476 0.73 20.34 -18.21
C ARG A 476 1.21 19.69 -16.92
N ARG A 477 2.49 19.62 -16.67
CA ARG A 477 3.05 19.08 -15.43
C ARG A 477 3.17 20.13 -14.34
N ARG A 478 3.24 21.37 -14.70
CA ARG A 478 3.21 22.49 -13.73
C ARG A 478 1.85 22.53 -13.08
N SER A 479 1.82 22.54 -11.72
CA SER A 479 0.58 22.52 -10.93
C SER A 479 -0.36 23.67 -11.30
N GLU A 480 0.21 24.83 -11.61
CA GLU A 480 -0.51 26.07 -11.96
C GLU A 480 -1.31 25.95 -13.27
N PHE A 481 -0.87 25.07 -14.19
CA PHE A 481 -1.47 24.92 -15.52
C PHE A 481 -2.11 23.55 -15.74
N ARG A 482 -2.07 22.68 -14.74
CA ARG A 482 -2.61 21.32 -14.86
C ARG A 482 -4.11 21.32 -15.16
N GLU A 483 -4.84 22.22 -14.51
CA GLU A 483 -6.30 22.24 -14.56
C GLU A 483 -6.83 23.00 -15.76
N ALA A 484 -6.38 24.24 -15.94
CA ALA A 484 -6.77 25.08 -17.07
C ALA A 484 -5.75 26.17 -17.30
N ALA A 485 -5.47 26.48 -18.56
CA ALA A 485 -4.69 27.65 -18.95
C ALA A 485 -4.89 28.01 -20.42
N THR A 486 -4.52 29.25 -20.76
CA THR A 486 -4.35 29.69 -22.16
C THR A 486 -2.95 30.28 -22.33
N PHE A 487 -2.23 29.75 -23.28
CA PHE A 487 -0.95 30.28 -23.72
C PHE A 487 -1.15 30.97 -25.08
N THR A 488 -0.88 32.25 -25.14
CA THR A 488 -1.05 33.07 -26.34
C THR A 488 0.29 33.71 -26.72
N VAL A 489 0.74 33.48 -27.92
CA VAL A 489 1.92 34.15 -28.51
C VAL A 489 1.42 35.19 -29.52
N VAL A 490 1.86 36.41 -29.33
CA VAL A 490 1.50 37.57 -30.16
C VAL A 490 2.76 38.12 -30.81
N VAL A 491 2.72 38.39 -32.11
CA VAL A 491 3.81 39.03 -32.85
C VAL A 491 3.30 40.31 -33.51
N GLY A 492 4.01 41.39 -33.34
CA GLY A 492 3.66 42.71 -33.89
C GLY A 492 2.95 43.66 -32.94
N ALA A 493 2.84 43.30 -31.63
CA ALA A 493 2.24 44.18 -30.61
C ALA A 493 3.21 44.43 -29.45
N ALA A 494 3.08 45.58 -28.80
CA ALA A 494 3.82 45.85 -27.56
C ALA A 494 3.13 45.22 -26.35
N PRO A 495 3.85 44.86 -25.26
CA PRO A 495 3.28 44.25 -24.07
C PRO A 495 2.07 45.01 -23.49
N ALA A 496 2.12 46.33 -23.40
CA ALA A 496 1.01 47.15 -22.91
C ALA A 496 -0.25 47.06 -23.80
N ASP A 497 -0.08 46.91 -25.11
CA ASP A 497 -1.20 46.74 -26.03
C ASP A 497 -1.81 45.35 -25.90
N VAL A 498 -0.98 44.32 -25.67
CA VAL A 498 -1.46 42.95 -25.36
C VAL A 498 -2.30 42.99 -24.09
N VAL A 499 -1.83 43.59 -23.01
CA VAL A 499 -2.60 43.73 -21.74
C VAL A 499 -3.98 44.37 -21.99
N ARG A 500 -4.04 45.47 -22.76
CA ARG A 500 -5.32 46.13 -23.10
C ARG A 500 -6.27 45.25 -23.91
N CYS A 501 -5.75 44.40 -24.80
CA CYS A 501 -6.58 43.46 -25.57
C CYS A 501 -7.28 42.42 -24.70
N PHE A 502 -6.77 42.15 -23.49
CA PHE A 502 -7.37 41.26 -22.50
C PHE A 502 -8.29 42.02 -21.52
N ASP A 503 -8.69 43.27 -21.81
CA ASP A 503 -9.47 44.11 -20.90
C ASP A 503 -8.80 44.32 -19.54
N ALA A 504 -7.47 44.31 -19.50
CA ALA A 504 -6.66 44.60 -18.33
C ALA A 504 -5.97 45.97 -18.45
N ASP A 505 -5.68 46.60 -17.31
CA ASP A 505 -5.02 47.88 -17.27
C ASP A 505 -3.49 47.72 -17.18
N PRO A 506 -2.71 48.13 -18.21
CA PRO A 506 -1.26 48.03 -18.17
C PRO A 506 -0.61 48.94 -17.11
N ASP A 507 -1.30 49.98 -16.64
CA ASP A 507 -0.80 50.91 -15.64
C ASP A 507 -1.14 50.48 -14.19
N ALA A 508 -1.89 49.35 -14.04
CA ALA A 508 -2.31 48.80 -12.74
C ALA A 508 -1.82 47.35 -12.52
N PRO A 509 -0.50 47.11 -12.57
CA PRO A 509 0.03 45.79 -12.28
C PRO A 509 -0.18 45.40 -10.81
N CYS A 510 -0.33 44.11 -10.53
CA CYS A 510 -0.41 43.54 -9.19
C CYS A 510 0.63 42.45 -8.97
N SER A 511 0.97 42.15 -7.71
CA SER A 511 1.88 41.09 -7.35
C SER A 511 1.19 39.71 -7.52
N LEU A 512 1.75 38.83 -8.31
CA LEU A 512 1.32 37.44 -8.49
C LEU A 512 1.39 36.66 -7.17
N ALA A 513 2.47 36.87 -6.40
CA ALA A 513 2.67 36.21 -5.11
C ALA A 513 1.58 36.59 -4.12
N ARG A 514 1.17 37.87 -4.11
CA ARG A 514 0.10 38.37 -3.24
C ARG A 514 -1.26 37.79 -3.65
N LEU A 515 -1.59 37.77 -4.95
CA LEU A 515 -2.83 37.15 -5.44
C LEU A 515 -2.94 35.70 -5.01
N ARG A 516 -1.84 34.93 -5.09
CA ARG A 516 -1.77 33.54 -4.65
C ARG A 516 -1.90 33.38 -3.14
N ALA A 517 -1.25 34.25 -2.35
CA ALA A 517 -1.30 34.24 -0.89
C ALA A 517 -2.70 34.56 -0.35
N ASP A 518 -3.42 35.47 -1.00
CA ASP A 518 -4.79 35.85 -0.64
C ASP A 518 -5.84 34.82 -1.04
N GLY A 519 -5.42 33.70 -1.69
CA GLY A 519 -6.31 32.64 -2.16
C GLY A 519 -7.29 33.11 -3.24
N ARG A 520 -6.99 34.22 -3.92
CA ARG A 520 -7.85 34.78 -4.96
C ARG A 520 -7.75 33.95 -6.23
N THR A 521 -8.90 33.61 -6.78
CA THR A 521 -9.05 32.86 -8.03
C THR A 521 -9.43 33.77 -9.21
N ASP A 522 -9.25 35.09 -9.05
CA ASP A 522 -9.56 36.02 -10.12
C ASP A 522 -8.70 35.77 -11.35
N PRO A 523 -9.28 35.83 -12.56
CA PRO A 523 -8.53 35.65 -13.78
C PRO A 523 -7.44 36.70 -13.90
N CYS A 524 -6.20 36.24 -14.00
CA CYS A 524 -5.04 37.09 -14.14
C CYS A 524 -4.22 36.74 -15.39
N LEU A 525 -3.60 37.77 -15.97
CA LEU A 525 -2.75 37.70 -17.13
C LEU A 525 -1.30 37.93 -16.74
N LEU A 526 -0.42 37.02 -17.14
CA LEU A 526 1.02 37.20 -17.11
C LEU A 526 1.50 37.55 -18.52
N VAL A 527 2.37 38.53 -18.67
CA VAL A 527 2.85 39.00 -19.96
C VAL A 527 4.37 39.13 -19.94
N LEU A 528 5.04 38.54 -20.94
CA LEU A 528 6.49 38.55 -21.08
C LEU A 528 6.89 38.89 -22.52
N PRO A 529 7.72 39.91 -22.75
CA PRO A 529 8.39 40.11 -24.04
C PRO A 529 9.32 38.94 -24.33
N LEU A 530 9.26 38.37 -25.53
CA LEU A 530 10.14 37.27 -25.93
C LEU A 530 11.48 37.82 -26.42
N ALA A 531 12.58 37.22 -25.94
CA ALA A 531 13.93 37.68 -26.32
C ALA A 531 14.18 37.57 -27.83
N GLY A 532 14.82 38.59 -28.40
CA GLY A 532 15.21 38.61 -29.80
C GLY A 532 14.20 39.31 -30.73
N ASP A 533 12.99 39.64 -30.26
CA ASP A 533 12.01 40.42 -31.01
C ASP A 533 11.21 41.32 -30.03
N ASP A 534 11.45 42.61 -30.09
CA ASP A 534 10.79 43.61 -29.19
C ASP A 534 9.25 43.68 -29.36
N ARG A 535 8.72 43.00 -30.41
CA ARG A 535 7.29 42.98 -30.73
C ARG A 535 6.69 41.56 -30.64
N ALA A 536 7.40 40.61 -30.08
CA ALA A 536 6.88 39.30 -29.75
C ALA A 536 6.61 39.15 -28.24
N VAL A 537 5.42 38.73 -27.88
CA VAL A 537 4.92 38.71 -26.50
C VAL A 537 4.28 37.37 -26.22
N LEU A 538 4.66 36.76 -25.09
CA LEU A 538 3.95 35.63 -24.50
C LEU A 538 2.97 36.16 -23.45
N ALA A 539 1.70 35.81 -23.61
CA ALA A 539 0.64 36.07 -22.65
C ALA A 539 0.10 34.74 -22.09
N VAL A 540 0.03 34.61 -20.76
CA VAL A 540 -0.39 33.38 -20.09
C VAL A 540 -1.51 33.68 -19.10
N GLU A 541 -2.63 32.97 -19.23
CA GLU A 541 -3.75 32.99 -18.30
C GLU A 541 -3.79 31.66 -17.54
N ALA A 542 -3.67 31.70 -16.21
CA ALA A 542 -3.90 30.55 -15.37
C ALA A 542 -5.41 30.46 -15.05
N GLY A 543 -6.06 29.40 -15.54
CA GLY A 543 -7.52 29.22 -15.37
C GLY A 543 -8.40 30.02 -16.35
N GLY A 544 -7.84 30.95 -17.11
CA GLY A 544 -8.57 31.80 -18.04
C GLY A 544 -8.65 31.25 -19.48
N SER A 545 -9.57 31.80 -20.28
CA SER A 545 -9.79 31.41 -21.69
C SER A 545 -9.90 32.61 -22.65
N GLN A 546 -9.62 33.82 -22.16
CA GLN A 546 -9.78 35.08 -22.95
C GLN A 546 -8.96 35.05 -24.22
N GLY A 547 -7.70 34.62 -24.15
CA GLY A 547 -6.80 34.54 -25.29
C GLY A 547 -7.25 33.55 -26.41
N SER A 548 -8.28 32.74 -26.16
CA SER A 548 -8.91 31.89 -27.18
C SER A 548 -10.19 32.47 -27.76
N ARG A 549 -10.67 33.62 -27.26
CA ARG A 549 -11.89 34.28 -27.76
C ARG A 549 -11.62 35.03 -29.07
N HIS A 550 -12.58 34.93 -29.99
CA HIS A 550 -12.49 35.53 -31.32
C HIS A 550 -12.14 37.04 -31.28
N ALA A 551 -12.84 37.81 -30.45
CA ALA A 551 -12.63 39.25 -30.36
C ALA A 551 -11.23 39.63 -29.84
N VAL A 552 -10.73 38.89 -28.85
CA VAL A 552 -9.38 39.09 -28.28
C VAL A 552 -8.32 38.75 -29.31
N LEU A 553 -8.43 37.57 -29.97
CA LEU A 553 -7.50 37.14 -31.02
C LEU A 553 -7.46 38.10 -32.20
N SER A 554 -8.62 38.58 -32.65
CA SER A 554 -8.71 39.57 -33.73
C SER A 554 -8.01 40.89 -33.34
N SER A 555 -8.19 41.36 -32.07
CA SER A 555 -7.50 42.53 -31.57
C SER A 555 -5.99 42.33 -31.45
N LEU A 556 -5.56 41.21 -30.89
CA LEU A 556 -4.13 40.87 -30.72
C LEU A 556 -3.37 40.74 -32.04
N SER A 557 -4.02 40.23 -33.06
CA SER A 557 -3.38 39.99 -34.36
C SER A 557 -3.46 41.16 -35.32
N ARG A 558 -4.06 42.31 -34.94
CA ARG A 558 -4.33 43.45 -35.82
C ARG A 558 -3.11 43.92 -36.62
N HIS A 559 -1.93 43.88 -36.00
CA HIS A 559 -0.68 44.37 -36.63
C HIS A 559 0.33 43.23 -36.91
N GLY A 560 -0.10 41.96 -36.81
CA GLY A 560 0.75 40.82 -37.02
C GLY A 560 0.06 39.50 -36.84
N LEU A 561 0.62 38.63 -35.98
CA LEU A 561 0.13 37.28 -35.75
C LEU A 561 -0.28 37.12 -34.28
N ALA A 562 -1.31 36.31 -34.03
CA ALA A 562 -1.63 35.80 -32.68
C ALA A 562 -2.00 34.35 -32.80
N ALA A 563 -1.48 33.51 -31.91
CA ALA A 563 -1.85 32.12 -31.82
C ALA A 563 -2.00 31.71 -30.35
N SER A 564 -3.03 30.93 -30.04
CA SER A 564 -3.29 30.49 -28.66
C SER A 564 -3.62 29.01 -28.58
N MET A 565 -3.22 28.40 -27.46
CA MET A 565 -3.61 27.06 -27.05
C MET A 565 -4.25 27.14 -25.67
N PHE A 566 -5.53 26.77 -25.60
CA PHE A 566 -6.34 26.69 -24.40
C PHE A 566 -6.63 25.24 -24.03
N TRP A 567 -6.73 24.94 -22.74
CA TRP A 567 -7.25 23.68 -22.19
C TRP A 567 -7.88 23.89 -20.80
N ASN A 568 -8.76 22.94 -20.41
CA ASN A 568 -9.39 22.92 -19.08
C ASN A 568 -9.52 21.51 -18.50
N LEU A 569 -10.08 21.43 -17.29
CA LEU A 569 -10.34 20.16 -16.53
C LEU A 569 -11.25 19.18 -17.28
N ASN A 570 -12.18 19.68 -18.10
CA ASN A 570 -13.11 18.86 -18.86
C ASN A 570 -12.46 18.25 -20.12
N ALA A 571 -11.13 18.28 -20.21
CA ALA A 571 -10.35 17.88 -21.37
C ALA A 571 -10.68 18.65 -22.67
N LEU A 572 -11.44 19.75 -22.58
CA LEU A 572 -11.67 20.64 -23.69
C LEU A 572 -10.36 21.36 -24.04
N THR A 573 -10.00 21.31 -25.30
CA THR A 573 -8.83 22.00 -25.86
C THR A 573 -9.25 22.92 -27.01
N ARG A 574 -8.57 24.05 -27.19
CA ARG A 574 -8.82 24.93 -28.32
C ARG A 574 -7.51 25.51 -28.84
N LEU A 575 -7.24 25.25 -30.10
CA LEU A 575 -6.16 25.87 -30.86
C LEU A 575 -6.72 26.95 -31.75
N SER A 576 -6.16 28.16 -31.64
CA SER A 576 -6.64 29.29 -32.43
C SER A 576 -5.47 30.04 -33.08
N LEU A 577 -5.63 30.43 -34.33
CA LEU A 577 -4.66 31.17 -35.15
C LEU A 577 -5.32 32.40 -35.73
N ALA A 578 -4.68 33.55 -35.62
CA ALA A 578 -5.19 34.83 -36.18
C ALA A 578 -4.05 35.64 -36.82
N GLN A 579 -4.37 36.37 -37.87
CA GLN A 579 -3.44 37.20 -38.59
C GLN A 579 -4.14 38.49 -39.10
N HIS A 580 -3.52 39.62 -38.91
CA HIS A 580 -4.00 40.92 -39.39
C HIS A 580 -5.47 41.26 -39.05
N GLY A 581 -5.91 40.82 -37.86
CA GLY A 581 -7.26 40.99 -37.36
C GLY A 581 -8.24 39.89 -37.73
N ASP A 582 -7.91 38.96 -38.63
CA ASP A 582 -8.74 37.86 -39.03
C ASP A 582 -8.38 36.58 -38.28
N VAL A 583 -9.38 35.91 -37.68
CA VAL A 583 -9.20 34.59 -37.05
C VAL A 583 -9.26 33.52 -38.16
N LEU A 584 -8.09 32.95 -38.48
CA LEU A 584 -7.92 31.98 -39.55
C LEU A 584 -8.40 30.58 -39.19
N ALA A 585 -8.22 30.19 -37.93
CA ALA A 585 -8.62 28.90 -37.38
C ALA A 585 -8.95 29.01 -35.91
N ALA A 586 -9.98 28.27 -35.46
CA ALA A 586 -10.30 28.07 -34.04
C ALA A 586 -11.06 26.75 -33.93
N PHE A 587 -10.39 25.68 -33.43
CA PHE A 587 -10.92 24.34 -33.44
C PHE A 587 -10.36 23.53 -32.26
N GLU A 588 -10.97 22.37 -31.98
CA GLU A 588 -10.49 21.44 -30.97
C GLU A 588 -9.59 20.37 -31.62
N PRO A 589 -8.26 20.33 -31.31
CA PRO A 589 -7.38 19.29 -31.79
C PRO A 589 -7.87 17.89 -31.40
N GLY A 590 -8.00 17.01 -32.38
CA GLY A 590 -8.48 15.64 -32.21
C GLY A 590 -9.93 15.44 -32.64
N PRO A 591 -10.96 16.02 -31.97
CA PRO A 591 -12.35 15.88 -32.36
C PRO A 591 -12.72 16.61 -33.64
N ASP A 592 -12.21 17.82 -33.84
CA ASP A 592 -12.57 18.63 -35.00
C ASP A 592 -11.70 18.33 -36.23
N PRO A 593 -12.22 18.47 -37.44
CA PRO A 593 -11.42 18.42 -38.64
C PRO A 593 -10.37 19.55 -38.65
N VAL A 594 -9.17 19.21 -39.04
CA VAL A 594 -8.06 20.18 -39.08
C VAL A 594 -8.28 21.19 -40.23
N PRO A 595 -8.34 22.49 -39.96
CA PRO A 595 -8.48 23.51 -41.01
C PRO A 595 -7.30 23.52 -41.99
N ASP A 596 -7.56 23.81 -43.28
CA ASP A 596 -6.54 23.80 -44.33
C ASP A 596 -5.34 24.72 -44.03
N VAL A 597 -5.58 25.85 -43.37
CA VAL A 597 -4.52 26.80 -43.00
C VAL A 597 -3.51 26.20 -41.99
N VAL A 598 -3.90 25.17 -41.23
CA VAL A 598 -3.05 24.49 -40.25
C VAL A 598 -2.21 23.39 -40.92
N LEU A 599 -2.68 22.77 -42.00
CA LEU A 599 -2.03 21.63 -42.62
C LEU A 599 -0.53 21.85 -42.93
N PRO A 600 -0.10 23.01 -43.43
CA PRO A 600 1.33 23.28 -43.70
C PRO A 600 2.19 23.30 -42.44
N LEU A 601 1.58 23.52 -41.25
CA LEU A 601 2.24 23.57 -39.97
C LEU A 601 2.40 22.18 -39.33
N LEU A 602 1.70 21.15 -39.84
CA LEU A 602 1.70 19.83 -39.20
C LEU A 602 2.95 19.01 -39.53
N ARG A 603 3.45 19.03 -40.73
CA ARG A 603 4.60 18.23 -41.21
C ARG A 603 4.67 16.82 -40.61
N ASP A 604 5.39 16.67 -39.45
CA ASP A 604 5.63 15.48 -38.66
C ASP A 604 4.77 15.40 -37.38
N LEU A 605 3.67 16.16 -37.32
CA LEU A 605 2.80 16.30 -36.18
C LEU A 605 1.40 15.77 -36.48
N ASP A 606 0.92 14.79 -35.70
CA ASP A 606 -0.45 14.27 -35.78
C ASP A 606 -1.35 14.91 -34.75
N LEU A 607 -2.28 15.76 -35.14
CA LEU A 607 -3.29 16.38 -34.29
C LEU A 607 -4.54 15.51 -34.04
N THR A 608 -4.72 14.43 -34.81
CA THR A 608 -5.93 13.59 -34.71
C THR A 608 -5.92 12.68 -33.47
N GLY A 609 -4.72 12.36 -32.96
CA GLY A 609 -4.56 11.51 -31.79
C GLY A 609 -4.98 12.19 -30.47
N ALA A 610 -5.51 11.39 -29.54
CA ALA A 610 -5.96 11.89 -28.23
C ALA A 610 -4.82 12.29 -27.29
N THR A 611 -3.59 11.83 -27.55
CA THR A 611 -2.43 12.06 -26.70
C THR A 611 -1.73 13.37 -27.00
N ASP A 612 -1.24 14.04 -25.94
CA ASP A 612 -0.40 15.24 -26.00
C ASP A 612 -1.02 16.43 -26.79
N ARG A 613 -2.36 16.55 -26.86
CA ARG A 613 -3.07 17.59 -27.62
C ARG A 613 -2.56 19.00 -27.32
N VAL A 614 -2.35 19.32 -26.04
CA VAL A 614 -1.83 20.63 -25.63
C VAL A 614 -0.42 20.85 -26.16
N ALA A 615 0.48 19.89 -25.97
CA ALA A 615 1.85 19.99 -26.43
C ALA A 615 1.93 20.09 -27.98
N LYS A 616 1.12 19.31 -28.68
CA LYS A 616 0.99 19.38 -30.15
C LYS A 616 0.44 20.73 -30.61
N GLY A 617 -0.58 21.26 -29.91
CA GLY A 617 -1.11 22.60 -30.19
C GLY A 617 -0.06 23.69 -30.01
N LEU A 618 0.78 23.60 -28.97
CA LEU A 618 1.89 24.56 -28.76
C LEU A 618 2.97 24.47 -29.84
N VAL A 619 3.21 23.29 -30.44
CA VAL A 619 4.07 23.18 -31.65
C VAL A 619 3.47 23.95 -32.82
N VAL A 620 2.15 23.90 -33.00
CA VAL A 620 1.49 24.68 -34.05
C VAL A 620 1.60 26.19 -33.77
N VAL A 621 1.39 26.59 -32.49
CA VAL A 621 1.59 28.00 -32.08
C VAL A 621 3.00 28.47 -32.42
N GLU A 622 4.02 27.67 -32.05
CA GLU A 622 5.42 27.99 -32.36
C GLU A 622 5.64 28.13 -33.89
N ARG A 623 5.17 27.14 -34.67
CA ARG A 623 5.39 27.13 -36.14
C ARG A 623 4.67 28.26 -36.84
N PHE A 624 3.53 28.70 -36.31
CA PHE A 624 2.77 29.80 -36.86
C PHE A 624 3.39 31.16 -36.51
N THR A 625 3.83 31.33 -35.27
CA THR A 625 4.37 32.61 -34.78
C THR A 625 5.88 32.75 -34.95
N GLY A 626 6.60 31.64 -35.12
CA GLY A 626 8.06 31.59 -35.16
C GLY A 626 8.73 31.65 -33.78
N HIS A 627 7.95 31.65 -32.67
CA HIS A 627 8.46 31.82 -31.32
C HIS A 627 8.16 30.60 -30.43
N THR A 628 9.20 30.05 -29.80
CA THR A 628 9.13 28.93 -28.88
C THR A 628 8.78 29.39 -27.48
N VAL A 629 7.84 28.72 -26.82
CA VAL A 629 7.56 28.92 -25.38
C VAL A 629 8.45 27.98 -24.58
N LEU A 630 9.30 28.53 -23.71
CA LEU A 630 10.27 27.81 -22.89
C LEU A 630 9.86 27.80 -21.40
N PRO A 631 10.28 26.79 -20.61
CA PRO A 631 10.07 26.79 -19.15
C PRO A 631 10.61 28.05 -18.46
N GLU A 632 11.77 28.53 -18.91
CA GLU A 632 12.45 29.72 -18.40
C GLU A 632 11.61 31.00 -18.53
N HIS A 633 10.76 31.08 -19.56
CA HIS A 633 9.85 32.23 -19.72
C HIS A 633 8.85 32.31 -18.57
N LEU A 634 8.33 31.15 -18.12
CA LEU A 634 7.42 31.13 -16.96
C LEU A 634 8.15 31.38 -15.64
N GLU A 635 9.38 30.87 -15.51
CA GLU A 635 10.21 31.14 -14.34
C GLU A 635 10.50 32.65 -14.23
N GLN A 636 10.76 33.29 -15.34
CA GLN A 636 10.93 34.75 -15.38
C GLN A 636 9.63 35.50 -15.02
N MET A 637 8.47 35.12 -15.62
CA MET A 637 7.18 35.72 -15.25
C MET A 637 6.87 35.63 -13.75
N VAL A 638 7.21 34.47 -13.13
CA VAL A 638 7.03 34.28 -11.70
C VAL A 638 8.04 35.11 -10.88
N ALA A 639 9.28 35.21 -11.36
CA ALA A 639 10.33 36.00 -10.71
C ALA A 639 10.07 37.50 -10.80
N ASP A 640 9.52 37.96 -11.91
CA ASP A 640 9.13 39.36 -12.11
C ASP A 640 7.95 39.78 -11.20
N ASP A 641 7.18 38.79 -10.70
CA ASP A 641 6.05 38.99 -9.80
C ASP A 641 4.99 39.98 -10.29
N VAL A 642 4.78 40.07 -11.60
CA VAL A 642 3.86 41.01 -12.26
C VAL A 642 2.70 40.27 -12.89
N ALA A 643 1.49 40.61 -12.48
CA ALA A 643 0.25 40.10 -13.08
C ALA A 643 -0.72 41.27 -13.33
N TYR A 644 -1.65 41.10 -14.25
CA TYR A 644 -2.71 42.04 -14.56
C TYR A 644 -4.07 41.36 -14.32
N LEU A 645 -4.96 41.99 -13.59
CA LEU A 645 -6.32 41.47 -13.42
C LEU A 645 -7.13 41.71 -14.69
N ILE A 646 -7.77 40.66 -15.14
CA ILE A 646 -8.67 40.71 -16.31
C ILE A 646 -10.06 41.11 -15.78
N ASN A 647 -10.64 42.17 -16.30
CA ASN A 647 -12.01 42.52 -16.01
C ASN A 647 -12.91 41.55 -16.78
N GLU A 648 -13.62 40.65 -16.07
CA GLU A 648 -14.66 39.83 -16.71
C GLU A 648 -15.83 40.73 -17.10
N PRO A 649 -16.32 40.62 -18.36
CA PRO A 649 -17.48 41.38 -18.82
C PRO A 649 -18.78 40.91 -18.20
#